data_5452f610ed5facc3c5dbac4472927046
#
_entry.id   5452f610ed5facc3c5dbac4472927046
#
_cell.length_a   1.000
_cell.length_b   1.000
_cell.length_c   1.000
_cell.angle_alpha   90.00
_cell.angle_beta   90.00
_cell.angle_gamma   90.00
#
_symmetry.space_group_name_H-M   'P 1'
#
loop_
_entity.id
_entity.type
_entity.pdbx_description
1 polymer ?
#
loop_
_entity_poly.entity_id
_entity_poly.type
_entity_poly.pdbx_seq_one_letter_code
_entity_poly.pdbx_strand_id
1 'polypeptide(L)'
;VSTQVRYGGDYNPEQWPKDVWEDDHRAFDEAGITTVTVGVFAWAHLQPAEDRYDFSTLDAIVDRAAQAGREVVLATPSGAMPPWLARAYPDACRVDFEGRRHVYGQRHNHCPSSPDFRRLSVELASQLAQRYAGHPAVVAWHVGNEYGGACYCDLCAAGFRDWLRTRYGTLDRLNDAWNATFWSHTYTDWDEIQPPTMLSEHWRGPHHTAFQGTTLDYRRFMSDALLGGFVAEKAAIRAHDATTPVTTNFMGLYQPVDYHRWAPHLDLVTWDNYPPADTPLRTAARMAATHAAMRGVGGGAPIWVMEQTPSITASRDVNPVKRPGVLALWTWQSVAHGADATLFFQLRQSRGACEKYHGAVIDHSGRTDTRVFREASALGASLRTLGGGVLGARTPARVALLLDWDSWWAVEMTDGYNRHVSYVQTLLQYHRALWAANAAVDVVPVTADLAAYDVVVAPLLHLLKGDVVERLTAFVHRGGSLVTTFYGGRVDEDTNAFLGEPPLDGLLGVRVEETDSAAPDVANPVTLRLGGPGTDGAIDWNGSTTHPATLVFELLVPHDGTEVVGTYGADFYAGTPAVTRAARGEGAAWHVGTGLDDDGVARVLRHVLDQHGLMGPHADEPALEVVDRAQPDGTRYRFVLHHGSTPLTVTSEVEGRDALTGRVVRRGDTLTLAPADVLVLQETP
;
A
#
# COMPACT_ATOMS: atom_id res chain seq x y z
N VAL A 1 -3.47 -27.32 1.47
CA VAL A 1 -4.00 -26.10 2.12
C VAL A 1 -3.33 -26.02 3.48
N SER A 2 -2.73 -24.87 3.84
CA SER A 2 -2.11 -24.66 5.14
C SER A 2 -3.17 -24.88 6.26
N THR A 3 -2.76 -25.44 7.37
CA THR A 3 -3.63 -25.67 8.53
C THR A 3 -3.51 -24.56 9.60
N GLN A 4 -2.70 -23.56 9.33
CA GLN A 4 -2.48 -22.40 10.20
C GLN A 4 -1.98 -21.21 9.39
N VAL A 5 -1.98 -20.00 9.99
CA VAL A 5 -1.32 -18.83 9.39
C VAL A 5 0.16 -19.19 9.12
N ARG A 6 0.62 -18.96 7.88
CA ARG A 6 2.01 -19.20 7.53
C ARG A 6 2.92 -18.27 8.32
N TYR A 7 3.99 -18.84 8.84
CA TYR A 7 4.93 -18.15 9.70
C TYR A 7 6.36 -18.51 9.33
N GLY A 8 7.18 -17.53 8.98
CA GLY A 8 8.52 -17.80 8.51
C GLY A 8 9.22 -16.57 7.97
N GLY A 9 9.92 -16.70 6.84
CA GLY A 9 10.58 -15.57 6.21
C GLY A 9 11.65 -15.94 5.21
N ASP A 10 12.39 -14.93 4.78
CA ASP A 10 13.50 -15.07 3.84
C ASP A 10 14.66 -15.83 4.48
N TYR A 11 15.12 -16.81 3.77
CA TYR A 11 16.25 -17.65 4.15
C TYR A 11 17.25 -17.70 3.03
N ASN A 12 18.44 -17.13 3.27
CA ASN A 12 19.54 -17.02 2.31
C ASN A 12 20.77 -17.81 2.80
N PRO A 13 20.65 -19.16 2.94
CA PRO A 13 21.70 -19.98 3.53
C PRO A 13 22.97 -20.04 2.68
N GLU A 14 22.90 -19.71 1.38
CA GLU A 14 24.07 -19.63 0.51
C GLU A 14 25.09 -18.57 0.97
N GLN A 15 24.71 -17.63 1.83
CA GLN A 15 25.62 -16.67 2.46
C GLN A 15 26.46 -17.28 3.59
N TRP A 16 26.10 -18.49 4.06
CA TRP A 16 26.69 -19.14 5.22
C TRP A 16 27.29 -20.51 4.88
N PRO A 17 28.31 -20.99 5.62
CA PRO A 17 28.79 -22.36 5.48
C PRO A 17 27.68 -23.40 5.70
N LYS A 18 27.73 -24.52 4.99
CA LYS A 18 26.67 -25.55 5.02
C LYS A 18 26.44 -26.18 6.39
N ASP A 19 27.46 -26.22 7.25
CA ASP A 19 27.37 -26.72 8.63
C ASP A 19 26.44 -25.88 9.50
N VAL A 20 26.26 -24.59 9.19
CA VAL A 20 25.31 -23.69 9.87
C VAL A 20 23.86 -24.05 9.57
N TRP A 21 23.55 -24.63 8.41
CA TRP A 21 22.18 -24.90 7.97
C TRP A 21 21.42 -25.83 8.92
N GLU A 22 22.10 -26.87 9.47
CA GLU A 22 21.46 -27.79 10.40
C GLU A 22 21.10 -27.11 11.73
N ASP A 23 21.94 -26.21 12.20
CA ASP A 23 21.67 -25.40 13.40
C ASP A 23 20.49 -24.45 13.16
N ASP A 24 20.43 -23.82 11.98
CA ASP A 24 19.32 -22.96 11.59
C ASP A 24 17.99 -23.73 11.58
N HIS A 25 17.96 -24.91 10.96
CA HIS A 25 16.75 -25.73 10.87
C HIS A 25 16.27 -26.21 12.26
N ARG A 26 17.18 -26.51 13.21
CA ARG A 26 16.79 -26.79 14.60
C ARG A 26 16.18 -25.58 15.28
N ALA A 27 16.77 -24.39 15.08
CA ALA A 27 16.24 -23.16 15.60
C ALA A 27 14.87 -22.81 14.97
N PHE A 28 14.66 -23.10 13.69
CA PHE A 28 13.37 -22.94 13.02
C PHE A 28 12.29 -23.85 13.64
N ASP A 29 12.62 -25.09 14.01
CA ASP A 29 11.69 -25.99 14.70
C ASP A 29 11.30 -25.41 16.07
N GLU A 30 12.27 -24.89 16.83
CA GLU A 30 12.04 -24.24 18.14
C GLU A 30 11.18 -22.97 17.98
N ALA A 31 11.44 -22.15 16.95
CA ALA A 31 10.70 -20.92 16.67
C ALA A 31 9.32 -21.17 16.03
N GLY A 32 9.03 -22.40 15.60
CA GLY A 32 7.78 -22.74 14.94
C GLY A 32 7.64 -22.21 13.51
N ILE A 33 8.77 -22.04 12.83
CA ILE A 33 8.81 -21.60 11.42
C ILE A 33 8.24 -22.70 10.51
N THR A 34 7.24 -22.34 9.71
CA THR A 34 6.55 -23.23 8.78
C THR A 34 6.89 -23.00 7.34
N THR A 35 7.37 -21.80 6.99
CA THR A 35 7.52 -21.36 5.61
C THR A 35 8.84 -20.62 5.44
N VAL A 36 9.55 -20.88 4.34
CA VAL A 36 10.79 -20.20 3.96
C VAL A 36 10.68 -19.64 2.55
N THR A 37 11.11 -18.39 2.35
CA THR A 37 11.31 -17.81 1.01
C THR A 37 12.76 -17.97 0.62
N VAL A 38 13.03 -18.50 -0.56
CA VAL A 38 14.39 -18.83 -0.99
C VAL A 38 14.67 -18.40 -2.42
N GLY A 39 15.93 -18.10 -2.72
CA GLY A 39 16.42 -17.85 -4.06
C GLY A 39 16.20 -16.43 -4.59
N VAL A 40 15.74 -15.46 -3.79
CA VAL A 40 15.31 -14.11 -4.22
C VAL A 40 16.38 -13.37 -5.04
N PHE A 41 17.66 -13.47 -4.68
CA PHE A 41 18.77 -12.79 -5.35
C PHE A 41 19.85 -13.76 -5.87
N ALA A 42 19.50 -15.01 -6.09
CA ALA A 42 20.45 -16.07 -6.39
C ALA A 42 20.87 -16.18 -7.88
N TRP A 43 20.56 -15.20 -8.76
CA TRP A 43 20.77 -15.32 -10.21
C TRP A 43 22.19 -15.77 -10.60
N ALA A 44 23.22 -15.08 -10.06
CA ALA A 44 24.61 -15.43 -10.38
C ALA A 44 25.04 -16.83 -9.90
N HIS A 45 24.39 -17.37 -8.87
CA HIS A 45 24.58 -18.75 -8.41
C HIS A 45 23.89 -19.76 -9.32
N LEU A 46 22.67 -19.47 -9.72
CA LEU A 46 21.83 -20.34 -10.55
C LEU A 46 22.26 -20.34 -12.00
N GLN A 47 22.80 -19.21 -12.49
CA GLN A 47 23.27 -19.03 -13.86
C GLN A 47 24.60 -18.26 -13.85
N PRO A 48 25.72 -18.92 -13.56
CA PRO A 48 27.06 -18.32 -13.50
C PRO A 48 27.61 -17.82 -14.85
N ALA A 49 27.01 -18.25 -15.97
CA ALA A 49 27.24 -17.78 -17.33
C ALA A 49 25.97 -17.99 -18.15
N GLU A 50 25.83 -17.30 -19.29
CA GLU A 50 24.61 -17.31 -20.10
C GLU A 50 24.12 -18.71 -20.47
N ASP A 51 25.06 -19.60 -20.80
CA ASP A 51 24.81 -20.96 -21.27
C ASP A 51 24.96 -22.03 -20.17
N ARG A 52 25.16 -21.63 -18.92
CA ARG A 52 25.44 -22.58 -17.83
C ARG A 52 24.54 -22.32 -16.61
N TYR A 53 23.85 -23.38 -16.21
CA TYR A 53 23.00 -23.38 -15.00
C TYR A 53 23.60 -24.32 -13.95
N ASP A 54 23.48 -23.97 -12.68
CA ASP A 54 23.82 -24.75 -11.51
C ASP A 54 22.77 -24.61 -10.41
N PHE A 55 21.92 -25.59 -10.27
CA PHE A 55 20.85 -25.64 -9.27
C PHE A 55 21.25 -26.42 -8.00
N SER A 56 22.44 -26.95 -7.92
CA SER A 56 22.85 -27.89 -6.85
C SER A 56 22.69 -27.32 -5.43
N THR A 57 22.97 -26.04 -5.27
CA THR A 57 22.76 -25.35 -3.96
C THR A 57 21.29 -25.14 -3.67
N LEU A 58 20.51 -24.69 -4.65
CA LEU A 58 19.07 -24.47 -4.46
C LEU A 58 18.32 -25.79 -4.22
N ASP A 59 18.70 -26.88 -4.93
CA ASP A 59 18.19 -28.23 -4.67
C ASP A 59 18.39 -28.64 -3.20
N ALA A 60 19.61 -28.47 -2.70
CA ALA A 60 19.93 -28.82 -1.32
C ALA A 60 19.12 -27.99 -0.29
N ILE A 61 18.84 -26.72 -0.60
CA ILE A 61 18.02 -25.82 0.26
C ILE A 61 16.55 -26.27 0.26
N VAL A 62 15.98 -26.50 -0.92
CA VAL A 62 14.57 -26.91 -1.10
C VAL A 62 14.33 -28.29 -0.51
N ASP A 63 15.21 -29.26 -0.81
CA ASP A 63 15.13 -30.62 -0.27
C ASP A 63 15.22 -30.61 1.27
N ARG A 64 16.12 -29.80 1.83
CA ARG A 64 16.29 -29.71 3.28
C ARG A 64 15.05 -29.09 3.96
N ALA A 65 14.44 -28.05 3.33
CA ALA A 65 13.19 -27.49 3.80
C ALA A 65 12.06 -28.53 3.76
N ALA A 66 11.94 -29.27 2.65
CA ALA A 66 10.95 -30.33 2.47
C ALA A 66 11.11 -31.46 3.50
N GLN A 67 12.34 -31.93 3.76
CA GLN A 67 12.64 -32.94 4.76
C GLN A 67 12.26 -32.49 6.18
N ALA A 68 12.34 -31.18 6.45
CA ALA A 68 11.90 -30.59 7.72
C ALA A 68 10.39 -30.26 7.75
N GLY A 69 9.62 -30.63 6.73
CA GLY A 69 8.19 -30.38 6.65
C GLY A 69 7.81 -28.92 6.46
N ARG A 70 8.72 -28.06 5.93
CA ARG A 70 8.46 -26.64 5.68
C ARG A 70 7.97 -26.39 4.28
N GLU A 71 7.07 -25.44 4.16
CA GLU A 71 6.63 -24.86 2.88
C GLU A 71 7.72 -23.94 2.32
N VAL A 72 7.85 -23.91 0.99
CA VAL A 72 8.82 -23.08 0.26
C VAL A 72 8.07 -22.10 -0.63
N VAL A 73 8.36 -20.81 -0.47
CA VAL A 73 8.07 -19.78 -1.46
C VAL A 73 9.33 -19.65 -2.32
N LEU A 74 9.22 -20.07 -3.59
CA LEU A 74 10.38 -20.13 -4.47
C LEU A 74 10.44 -18.89 -5.37
N ALA A 75 11.54 -18.14 -5.28
CA ALA A 75 11.69 -16.92 -6.06
C ALA A 75 12.36 -17.12 -7.42
N THR A 76 11.97 -16.28 -8.41
CA THR A 76 12.82 -15.98 -9.56
C THR A 76 13.71 -14.79 -9.21
N PRO A 77 15.03 -14.87 -9.46
CA PRO A 77 15.97 -13.87 -8.90
C PRO A 77 16.15 -12.63 -9.79
N SER A 78 15.16 -12.26 -10.58
CA SER A 78 15.26 -11.20 -11.58
C SER A 78 15.39 -9.79 -10.99
N GLY A 79 15.15 -9.61 -9.68
CA GLY A 79 15.35 -8.34 -8.98
C GLY A 79 16.81 -7.85 -8.96
N ALA A 80 17.81 -8.73 -9.14
CA ALA A 80 19.23 -8.38 -9.17
C ALA A 80 19.97 -9.11 -10.28
N MET A 81 20.29 -8.38 -11.36
CA MET A 81 21.00 -8.97 -12.50
C MET A 81 22.46 -9.32 -12.17
N PRO A 82 23.00 -10.42 -12.70
CA PRO A 82 24.38 -10.82 -12.46
C PRO A 82 25.39 -9.94 -13.22
N PRO A 83 26.65 -9.84 -12.73
CA PRO A 83 27.69 -9.02 -13.37
C PRO A 83 28.00 -9.41 -14.82
N TRP A 84 27.92 -10.70 -15.16
CA TRP A 84 28.17 -11.17 -16.51
C TRP A 84 27.15 -10.64 -17.53
N LEU A 85 25.86 -10.49 -17.10
CA LEU A 85 24.79 -9.97 -17.95
C LEU A 85 25.06 -8.49 -18.29
N ALA A 86 25.35 -7.67 -17.29
CA ALA A 86 25.68 -6.25 -17.49
C ALA A 86 26.89 -6.05 -18.40
N ARG A 87 27.88 -6.99 -18.35
CA ARG A 87 29.06 -6.97 -19.22
C ARG A 87 28.72 -7.39 -20.66
N ALA A 88 27.92 -8.44 -20.83
CA ALA A 88 27.58 -8.97 -22.15
C ALA A 88 26.57 -8.05 -22.87
N TYR A 89 25.65 -7.46 -22.14
CA TYR A 89 24.53 -6.65 -22.64
C TYR A 89 24.45 -5.31 -21.92
N PRO A 90 25.34 -4.32 -22.20
CA PRO A 90 25.36 -3.04 -21.51
C PRO A 90 24.04 -2.26 -21.61
N ASP A 91 23.27 -2.45 -22.69
CA ASP A 91 21.96 -1.81 -22.90
C ASP A 91 20.85 -2.41 -22.04
N ALA A 92 21.11 -3.58 -21.42
CA ALA A 92 20.24 -4.11 -20.38
C ALA A 92 20.31 -3.29 -19.07
N CYS A 93 21.35 -2.45 -18.91
CA CYS A 93 21.50 -1.60 -17.74
C CYS A 93 20.63 -0.34 -17.85
N ARG A 94 19.99 0.01 -16.75
CA ARG A 94 19.13 1.18 -16.61
C ARG A 94 19.89 2.49 -16.83
N VAL A 95 19.24 3.46 -17.45
CA VAL A 95 19.66 4.88 -17.46
C VAL A 95 18.77 5.64 -16.48
N ASP A 96 19.36 6.38 -15.55
CA ASP A 96 18.62 7.13 -14.55
C ASP A 96 18.06 8.46 -15.09
N PHE A 97 17.34 9.16 -14.23
CA PHE A 97 16.69 10.43 -14.55
C PHE A 97 17.70 11.53 -14.98
N GLU A 98 18.94 11.49 -14.49
CA GLU A 98 20.03 12.39 -14.85
C GLU A 98 20.79 11.97 -16.11
N GLY A 99 20.38 10.88 -16.77
CA GLY A 99 20.99 10.38 -18.00
C GLY A 99 22.22 9.50 -17.81
N ARG A 100 22.51 9.04 -16.57
CA ARG A 100 23.66 8.17 -16.28
C ARG A 100 23.27 6.71 -16.44
N ARG A 101 24.05 5.95 -17.21
CA ARG A 101 23.89 4.49 -17.31
C ARG A 101 24.45 3.81 -16.06
N HIS A 102 23.61 3.01 -15.41
CA HIS A 102 24.02 2.16 -14.30
C HIS A 102 24.78 0.93 -14.80
N VAL A 103 25.32 0.18 -13.85
CA VAL A 103 25.89 -1.16 -14.05
C VAL A 103 25.25 -2.10 -13.03
N TYR A 104 25.74 -3.35 -12.90
CA TYR A 104 25.31 -4.23 -11.83
C TYR A 104 25.65 -3.65 -10.44
N GLY A 105 25.19 -4.31 -9.37
CA GLY A 105 25.62 -4.04 -7.98
C GLY A 105 24.56 -3.45 -7.07
N GLN A 106 23.39 -3.11 -7.61
CA GLN A 106 22.17 -2.81 -6.86
C GLN A 106 21.01 -3.61 -7.40
N ARG A 107 19.90 -3.62 -6.65
CA ARG A 107 18.63 -4.16 -7.15
C ARG A 107 18.05 -3.20 -8.21
N HIS A 108 17.29 -3.75 -9.17
CA HIS A 108 16.59 -3.01 -10.22
C HIS A 108 17.46 -2.10 -11.09
N ASN A 109 18.74 -2.45 -11.30
CA ASN A 109 19.62 -1.75 -12.24
C ASN A 109 19.45 -2.18 -13.70
N HIS A 110 18.42 -2.95 -14.00
CA HIS A 110 18.06 -3.34 -15.36
C HIS A 110 17.06 -2.39 -16.01
N CYS A 111 17.09 -2.36 -17.33
CA CYS A 111 16.08 -1.69 -18.16
C CYS A 111 14.87 -2.64 -18.36
N PRO A 112 13.64 -2.25 -17.97
CA PRO A 112 12.47 -3.11 -18.15
C PRO A 112 12.08 -3.32 -19.62
N SER A 113 12.55 -2.45 -20.52
CA SER A 113 12.35 -2.56 -21.97
C SER A 113 13.47 -3.33 -22.69
N SER A 114 14.50 -3.81 -21.98
CA SER A 114 15.59 -4.56 -22.60
C SER A 114 15.14 -5.94 -23.07
N PRO A 115 15.27 -6.27 -24.37
CA PRO A 115 14.93 -7.59 -24.87
C PRO A 115 15.85 -8.69 -24.31
N ASP A 116 17.14 -8.38 -24.09
CA ASP A 116 18.10 -9.34 -23.57
C ASP A 116 17.85 -9.67 -22.10
N PHE A 117 17.59 -8.65 -21.27
CA PHE A 117 17.21 -8.88 -19.87
C PHE A 117 15.93 -9.71 -19.79
N ARG A 118 14.90 -9.35 -20.56
CA ARG A 118 13.61 -10.06 -20.57
C ARG A 118 13.77 -11.51 -21.04
N ARG A 119 14.54 -11.76 -22.13
CA ARG A 119 14.81 -13.11 -22.60
C ARG A 119 15.45 -13.96 -21.52
N LEU A 120 16.53 -13.47 -20.89
CA LEU A 120 17.29 -14.21 -19.90
C LEU A 120 16.53 -14.45 -18.60
N SER A 121 15.73 -13.47 -18.12
CA SER A 121 14.88 -13.64 -16.93
C SER A 121 13.78 -14.68 -17.18
N VAL A 122 13.15 -14.65 -18.35
CA VAL A 122 12.11 -15.60 -18.77
C VAL A 122 12.70 -17.02 -18.94
N GLU A 123 13.88 -17.15 -19.55
CA GLU A 123 14.58 -18.43 -19.69
C GLU A 123 14.89 -19.02 -18.31
N LEU A 124 15.43 -18.23 -17.37
CA LEU A 124 15.72 -18.70 -16.01
C LEU A 124 14.44 -19.09 -15.25
N ALA A 125 13.39 -18.29 -15.35
CA ALA A 125 12.09 -18.62 -14.75
C ALA A 125 11.52 -19.95 -15.30
N SER A 126 11.66 -20.20 -16.61
CA SER A 126 11.28 -21.47 -17.24
C SER A 126 12.11 -22.65 -16.72
N GLN A 127 13.44 -22.49 -16.58
CA GLN A 127 14.31 -23.52 -16.04
C GLN A 127 13.96 -23.88 -14.59
N LEU A 128 13.70 -22.86 -13.76
CA LEU A 128 13.24 -23.04 -12.38
C LEU A 128 11.89 -23.78 -12.34
N ALA A 129 10.93 -23.34 -13.14
CA ALA A 129 9.62 -23.96 -13.18
C ALA A 129 9.68 -25.40 -13.70
N GLN A 130 10.45 -25.68 -14.74
CA GLN A 130 10.64 -27.04 -15.23
C GLN A 130 11.22 -27.96 -14.15
N ARG A 131 12.10 -27.44 -13.28
CA ARG A 131 12.76 -28.23 -12.23
C ARG A 131 11.86 -28.44 -11.01
N TYR A 132 11.13 -27.43 -10.56
CA TYR A 132 10.43 -27.44 -9.26
C TYR A 132 8.90 -27.51 -9.39
N ALA A 133 8.34 -27.52 -10.59
CA ALA A 133 6.88 -27.71 -10.76
C ALA A 133 6.43 -29.03 -10.12
N GLY A 134 5.36 -28.95 -9.31
CA GLY A 134 4.83 -30.09 -8.59
C GLY A 134 5.67 -30.58 -7.40
N HIS A 135 6.73 -29.85 -7.02
CA HIS A 135 7.49 -30.16 -5.82
C HIS A 135 6.62 -29.93 -4.58
N PRO A 136 6.44 -30.93 -3.68
CA PRO A 136 5.41 -30.88 -2.64
C PRO A 136 5.62 -29.76 -1.61
N ALA A 137 6.84 -29.27 -1.44
CA ALA A 137 7.14 -28.16 -0.54
C ALA A 137 6.88 -26.78 -1.16
N VAL A 138 6.88 -26.64 -2.50
CA VAL A 138 6.70 -25.34 -3.17
C VAL A 138 5.22 -24.98 -3.16
N VAL A 139 4.87 -23.91 -2.42
CA VAL A 139 3.49 -23.46 -2.22
C VAL A 139 3.17 -22.14 -2.92
N ALA A 140 4.18 -21.39 -3.35
CA ALA A 140 4.03 -20.17 -4.14
C ALA A 140 5.31 -19.88 -4.93
N TRP A 141 5.14 -19.20 -6.07
CA TRP A 141 6.20 -18.59 -6.84
C TRP A 141 6.27 -17.10 -6.52
N HIS A 142 7.45 -16.60 -6.20
CA HIS A 142 7.74 -15.20 -5.96
C HIS A 142 8.58 -14.65 -7.12
N VAL A 143 7.94 -13.92 -8.04
CA VAL A 143 8.60 -13.43 -9.26
C VAL A 143 9.26 -12.09 -8.99
N GLY A 144 10.57 -12.02 -9.24
CA GLY A 144 11.36 -10.83 -8.95
C GLY A 144 11.38 -10.48 -7.45
N ASN A 145 11.43 -9.21 -7.13
CA ASN A 145 11.31 -8.69 -5.76
C ASN A 145 11.11 -7.19 -5.81
N GLU A 146 10.09 -6.65 -5.11
CA GLU A 146 9.89 -5.21 -4.90
C GLU A 146 10.08 -4.38 -6.18
N TYR A 147 9.34 -4.70 -7.23
CA TYR A 147 9.48 -4.03 -8.53
C TYR A 147 9.48 -2.51 -8.42
N GLY A 148 10.48 -1.87 -9.03
CA GLY A 148 10.63 -0.43 -8.98
C GLY A 148 11.76 0.09 -9.84
N GLY A 149 11.98 1.39 -9.74
CA GLY A 149 12.97 2.11 -10.53
C GLY A 149 12.45 2.45 -11.93
N ALA A 150 12.78 3.67 -12.40
CA ALA A 150 12.48 4.12 -13.75
C ALA A 150 13.75 4.07 -14.62
N CYS A 151 13.59 3.84 -15.90
CA CYS A 151 14.67 3.82 -16.89
C CYS A 151 14.35 4.81 -18.01
N TYR A 152 15.33 5.60 -18.45
CA TYR A 152 15.18 6.67 -19.43
C TYR A 152 16.11 6.48 -20.65
N CYS A 153 16.41 5.23 -21.01
CA CYS A 153 17.28 4.90 -22.14
C CYS A 153 16.51 4.87 -23.46
N ASP A 154 17.25 4.71 -24.58
CA ASP A 154 16.69 4.65 -25.93
C ASP A 154 15.70 3.49 -26.11
N LEU A 155 15.92 2.34 -25.46
CA LEU A 155 14.97 1.22 -25.49
C LEU A 155 13.64 1.60 -24.83
N CYS A 156 13.69 2.33 -23.70
CA CYS A 156 12.49 2.85 -23.06
C CYS A 156 11.84 3.96 -23.91
N ALA A 157 12.62 4.80 -24.58
CA ALA A 157 12.08 5.81 -25.51
C ALA A 157 11.30 5.14 -26.65
N ALA A 158 11.86 4.09 -27.26
CA ALA A 158 11.16 3.33 -28.31
C ALA A 158 9.88 2.67 -27.77
N GLY A 159 9.99 1.96 -26.62
CA GLY A 159 8.84 1.33 -25.98
C GLY A 159 7.75 2.32 -25.59
N PHE A 160 8.12 3.52 -25.12
CA PHE A 160 7.18 4.58 -24.78
C PHE A 160 6.40 5.07 -26.02
N ARG A 161 7.09 5.29 -27.14
CA ARG A 161 6.43 5.66 -28.40
C ARG A 161 5.45 4.59 -28.87
N ASP A 162 5.77 3.31 -28.75
CA ASP A 162 4.86 2.23 -29.10
C ASP A 162 3.64 2.15 -28.16
N TRP A 163 3.87 2.38 -26.87
CA TRP A 163 2.80 2.48 -25.86
C TRP A 163 1.86 3.66 -26.18
N LEU A 164 2.41 4.83 -26.54
CA LEU A 164 1.64 6.01 -26.93
C LEU A 164 0.84 5.79 -28.23
N ARG A 165 1.43 5.13 -29.23
CA ARG A 165 0.71 4.74 -30.47
C ARG A 165 -0.49 3.85 -30.14
N THR A 166 -0.34 2.93 -29.21
CA THR A 166 -1.42 2.05 -28.77
C THR A 166 -2.52 2.83 -28.04
N ARG A 167 -2.15 3.81 -27.18
CA ARG A 167 -3.08 4.61 -26.40
C ARG A 167 -3.84 5.63 -27.25
N TYR A 168 -3.14 6.37 -28.07
CA TYR A 168 -3.70 7.52 -28.79
C TYR A 168 -4.03 7.23 -30.26
N GLY A 169 -3.37 6.32 -30.90
CA GLY A 169 -3.54 5.96 -32.30
C GLY A 169 -2.92 6.95 -33.28
N THR A 170 -3.09 8.25 -33.08
CA THR A 170 -2.56 9.31 -33.96
C THR A 170 -1.85 10.40 -33.17
N LEU A 171 -0.91 11.12 -33.83
CA LEU A 171 -0.22 12.26 -33.23
C LEU A 171 -1.17 13.43 -32.93
N ASP A 172 -2.18 13.64 -33.77
CA ASP A 172 -3.16 14.71 -33.54
C ASP A 172 -3.88 14.48 -32.18
N ARG A 173 -4.35 13.26 -31.94
CA ARG A 173 -5.00 12.92 -30.66
C ARG A 173 -4.06 13.03 -29.47
N LEU A 174 -2.80 12.66 -29.63
CA LEU A 174 -1.78 12.83 -28.59
C LEU A 174 -1.51 14.32 -28.33
N ASN A 175 -1.33 15.12 -29.39
CA ASN A 175 -1.10 16.55 -29.27
C ASN A 175 -2.28 17.26 -28.58
N ASP A 176 -3.52 16.86 -28.89
CA ASP A 176 -4.72 17.38 -28.24
C ASP A 176 -4.76 16.98 -26.76
N ALA A 177 -4.56 15.69 -26.44
CA ALA A 177 -4.56 15.16 -25.09
C ALA A 177 -3.48 15.81 -24.20
N TRP A 178 -2.31 16.06 -24.73
CA TRP A 178 -1.21 16.70 -23.98
C TRP A 178 -1.26 18.24 -24.03
N ASN A 179 -2.24 18.85 -24.71
CA ASN A 179 -2.24 20.30 -24.98
C ASN A 179 -0.89 20.79 -25.53
N ALA A 180 -0.39 20.09 -26.54
CA ALA A 180 1.01 20.16 -27.01
C ALA A 180 1.37 21.50 -27.69
N THR A 181 0.41 22.42 -27.89
CA THR A 181 0.68 23.79 -28.32
C THR A 181 1.43 24.62 -27.28
N PHE A 182 1.39 24.20 -26.00
CA PHE A 182 2.11 24.88 -24.94
C PHE A 182 3.63 24.75 -25.12
N TRP A 183 4.35 25.87 -25.11
CA TRP A 183 5.80 25.96 -25.30
C TRP A 183 6.35 25.21 -26.51
N SER A 184 5.58 25.18 -27.63
CA SER A 184 5.99 24.55 -28.90
C SER A 184 6.26 23.05 -28.82
N HIS A 185 5.51 22.30 -28.02
CA HIS A 185 5.63 20.84 -27.89
C HIS A 185 4.79 20.08 -28.93
N THR A 186 4.19 20.75 -29.94
CA THR A 186 3.43 20.06 -30.99
C THR A 186 4.34 19.10 -31.75
N TYR A 187 4.07 17.82 -31.66
CA TYR A 187 4.82 16.75 -32.30
C TYR A 187 4.31 16.54 -33.73
N THR A 188 5.22 16.43 -34.69
CA THR A 188 4.94 16.16 -36.12
C THR A 188 5.40 14.76 -36.52
N ASP A 189 6.27 14.12 -35.70
CA ASP A 189 6.72 12.74 -35.85
C ASP A 189 6.78 12.09 -34.49
N TRP A 190 6.46 10.79 -34.43
CA TRP A 190 6.58 9.99 -33.19
C TRP A 190 8.00 9.95 -32.65
N ASP A 191 9.01 10.00 -33.53
CA ASP A 191 10.43 9.91 -33.14
C ASP A 191 10.95 11.18 -32.43
N GLU A 192 10.18 12.28 -32.46
CA GLU A 192 10.46 13.49 -31.69
C GLU A 192 10.19 13.31 -30.19
N ILE A 193 9.33 12.33 -29.82
CA ILE A 193 8.94 12.10 -28.43
C ILE A 193 10.07 11.38 -27.68
N GLN A 194 10.51 11.98 -26.58
CA GLN A 194 11.55 11.48 -25.70
C GLN A 194 11.03 11.27 -24.26
N PRO A 195 11.66 10.40 -23.47
CA PRO A 195 11.36 10.30 -22.04
C PRO A 195 11.57 11.64 -21.33
N PRO A 196 10.65 12.06 -20.43
CA PRO A 196 10.79 13.29 -19.67
C PRO A 196 11.88 13.13 -18.60
N THR A 197 12.97 13.89 -18.72
CA THR A 197 14.14 13.80 -17.84
C THR A 197 14.56 15.18 -17.34
N MET A 198 15.60 15.24 -16.50
CA MET A 198 16.24 16.48 -16.07
C MET A 198 16.79 17.30 -17.24
N LEU A 199 17.05 16.67 -18.38
CA LEU A 199 17.59 17.31 -19.57
C LEU A 199 16.50 17.92 -20.49
N SER A 200 15.21 17.68 -20.18
CA SER A 200 14.07 18.16 -20.95
C SER A 200 13.01 18.79 -20.04
N GLU A 201 11.97 18.03 -19.66
CA GLU A 201 10.76 18.53 -19.01
C GLU A 201 10.95 18.88 -17.52
N HIS A 202 11.97 18.33 -16.88
CA HIS A 202 12.14 18.36 -15.42
C HIS A 202 13.32 19.26 -14.95
N TRP A 203 13.50 20.40 -15.53
CA TRP A 203 14.62 21.30 -15.20
C TRP A 203 14.67 21.75 -13.71
N ARG A 204 13.58 21.57 -12.94
CA ARG A 204 13.50 21.84 -11.50
C ARG A 204 13.60 20.57 -10.63
N GLY A 205 13.87 19.39 -11.23
CA GLY A 205 13.97 18.12 -10.53
C GLY A 205 12.79 17.17 -10.78
N PRO A 206 12.82 15.97 -10.23
CA PRO A 206 11.90 14.87 -10.60
C PRO A 206 10.44 15.09 -10.24
N HIS A 207 10.13 16.01 -9.32
CA HIS A 207 8.79 16.32 -8.86
C HIS A 207 8.18 17.58 -9.52
N HIS A 208 8.84 18.15 -10.54
CA HIS A 208 8.38 19.35 -11.22
C HIS A 208 8.58 19.21 -12.71
N THR A 209 7.51 18.90 -13.40
CA THR A 209 7.52 18.84 -14.86
C THR A 209 6.95 20.12 -15.46
N ALA A 210 7.58 20.61 -16.52
CA ALA A 210 7.00 21.66 -17.37
C ALA A 210 5.83 21.13 -18.21
N PHE A 211 5.77 19.81 -18.46
CA PHE A 211 4.81 19.20 -19.37
C PHE A 211 4.19 17.95 -18.75
N GLN A 212 3.03 18.14 -18.15
CA GLN A 212 2.40 17.14 -17.28
C GLN A 212 1.91 15.91 -18.05
N GLY A 213 1.30 16.06 -19.21
CA GLY A 213 0.79 14.94 -20.02
C GLY A 213 1.88 13.91 -20.35
N THR A 214 3.03 14.38 -20.86
CA THR A 214 4.18 13.49 -21.14
C THR A 214 4.66 12.75 -19.91
N THR A 215 4.78 13.46 -18.77
CA THR A 215 5.29 12.87 -17.52
C THR A 215 4.33 11.86 -16.94
N LEU A 216 3.02 12.14 -16.92
CA LEU A 216 2.01 11.22 -16.45
C LEU A 216 2.01 9.93 -17.28
N ASP A 217 2.01 10.06 -18.61
CA ASP A 217 2.03 8.91 -19.49
C ASP A 217 3.34 8.12 -19.38
N TYR A 218 4.48 8.79 -19.14
CA TYR A 218 5.73 8.08 -18.90
C TYR A 218 5.72 7.27 -17.60
N ARG A 219 5.08 7.77 -16.55
CA ARG A 219 4.89 7.01 -15.29
C ARG A 219 3.97 5.81 -15.50
N ARG A 220 2.86 6.00 -16.23
CA ARG A 220 1.97 4.90 -16.65
C ARG A 220 2.71 3.83 -17.47
N PHE A 221 3.45 4.27 -18.50
CA PHE A 221 4.27 3.40 -19.31
C PHE A 221 5.30 2.63 -18.48
N MET A 222 5.99 3.28 -17.57
CA MET A 222 7.03 2.63 -16.77
C MET A 222 6.45 1.56 -15.85
N SER A 223 5.32 1.83 -15.21
CA SER A 223 4.57 0.83 -14.44
C SER A 223 4.14 -0.37 -15.30
N ASP A 224 3.65 -0.11 -16.53
CA ASP A 224 3.27 -1.15 -17.49
C ASP A 224 4.48 -1.94 -18.03
N ALA A 225 5.62 -1.30 -18.24
CA ALA A 225 6.85 -1.96 -18.71
C ALA A 225 7.40 -2.93 -17.65
N LEU A 226 7.36 -2.54 -16.37
CA LEU A 226 7.70 -3.41 -15.25
C LEU A 226 6.71 -4.59 -15.14
N LEU A 227 5.41 -4.31 -15.23
CA LEU A 227 4.36 -5.34 -15.25
C LEU A 227 4.58 -6.33 -16.38
N GLY A 228 4.97 -5.86 -17.58
CA GLY A 228 5.28 -6.72 -18.73
C GLY A 228 6.41 -7.72 -18.43
N GLY A 229 7.38 -7.36 -17.59
CA GLY A 229 8.42 -8.27 -17.11
C GLY A 229 7.84 -9.38 -16.22
N PHE A 230 7.07 -8.98 -15.20
CA PHE A 230 6.37 -9.92 -14.31
C PHE A 230 5.48 -10.91 -15.09
N VAL A 231 4.65 -10.39 -16.01
CA VAL A 231 3.73 -11.21 -16.80
C VAL A 231 4.48 -12.21 -17.67
N ALA A 232 5.63 -11.83 -18.25
CA ALA A 232 6.45 -12.72 -19.08
C ALA A 232 7.08 -13.86 -18.27
N GLU A 233 7.63 -13.58 -17.09
CA GLU A 233 8.16 -14.61 -16.17
C GLU A 233 7.03 -15.51 -15.65
N LYS A 234 5.88 -14.92 -15.25
CA LYS A 234 4.69 -15.72 -14.86
C LYS A 234 4.24 -16.66 -15.98
N ALA A 235 4.21 -16.20 -17.22
CA ALA A 235 3.85 -17.05 -18.37
C ALA A 235 4.82 -18.23 -18.54
N ALA A 236 6.12 -18.00 -18.36
CA ALA A 236 7.12 -19.07 -18.39
C ALA A 236 6.91 -20.09 -17.26
N ILE A 237 6.59 -19.64 -16.05
CA ILE A 237 6.24 -20.52 -14.93
C ILE A 237 4.98 -21.32 -15.27
N ARG A 238 3.94 -20.67 -15.78
CA ARG A 238 2.65 -21.31 -16.11
C ARG A 238 2.75 -22.38 -17.20
N ALA A 239 3.78 -22.32 -18.07
CA ALA A 239 4.05 -23.37 -19.05
C ALA A 239 4.40 -24.72 -18.40
N HIS A 240 4.89 -24.74 -17.17
CA HIS A 240 5.31 -25.93 -16.43
C HIS A 240 4.49 -26.19 -15.17
N ASP A 241 3.95 -25.12 -14.53
CA ASP A 241 3.18 -25.19 -13.28
C ASP A 241 1.88 -24.38 -13.41
N ALA A 242 0.79 -25.08 -13.64
CA ALA A 242 -0.51 -24.46 -13.89
C ALA A 242 -1.22 -23.97 -12.63
N THR A 243 -0.86 -24.46 -11.45
CA THR A 243 -1.70 -24.35 -10.24
C THR A 243 -1.08 -23.62 -9.06
N THR A 244 0.23 -23.69 -8.87
CA THR A 244 0.91 -23.02 -7.76
C THR A 244 0.75 -21.50 -7.90
N PRO A 245 0.28 -20.77 -6.87
CA PRO A 245 0.11 -19.32 -6.95
C PRO A 245 1.40 -18.60 -7.33
N VAL A 246 1.28 -17.57 -8.18
CA VAL A 246 2.39 -16.69 -8.60
C VAL A 246 2.12 -15.28 -8.12
N THR A 247 3.07 -14.70 -7.41
CA THR A 247 3.01 -13.37 -6.84
C THR A 247 4.31 -12.60 -7.00
N THR A 248 4.30 -11.35 -6.59
CA THR A 248 5.48 -10.53 -6.26
C THR A 248 5.13 -9.65 -5.07
N ASN A 249 6.12 -9.27 -4.26
CA ASN A 249 5.91 -8.43 -3.10
C ASN A 249 5.87 -6.94 -3.46
N PHE A 250 4.93 -6.22 -2.86
CA PHE A 250 4.77 -4.77 -2.99
C PHE A 250 5.37 -4.03 -1.79
N MET A 251 5.85 -2.80 -2.01
CA MET A 251 6.50 -1.97 -0.98
C MET A 251 5.53 -1.06 -0.21
N GLY A 252 4.29 -1.49 0.02
CA GLY A 252 3.26 -0.66 0.64
C GLY A 252 2.75 0.45 -0.30
N LEU A 253 2.54 1.67 0.21
CA LEU A 253 2.14 2.82 -0.62
C LEU A 253 3.36 3.34 -1.38
N TYR A 254 3.61 2.80 -2.57
CA TYR A 254 4.79 3.06 -3.40
C TYR A 254 4.40 3.72 -4.72
N GLN A 255 4.80 4.99 -4.89
CA GLN A 255 4.36 5.83 -6.00
C GLN A 255 4.71 5.28 -7.41
N PRO A 256 5.91 4.73 -7.67
CA PRO A 256 6.34 4.38 -9.03
C PRO A 256 5.54 3.28 -9.74
N VAL A 257 4.75 2.49 -9.03
CA VAL A 257 4.04 1.33 -9.59
C VAL A 257 2.56 1.38 -9.21
N ASP A 258 1.68 1.41 -10.20
CA ASP A 258 0.22 1.34 -9.99
C ASP A 258 -0.23 -0.09 -9.73
N TYR A 259 -0.38 -0.45 -8.47
CA TYR A 259 -0.77 -1.79 -8.05
C TYR A 259 -2.17 -2.21 -8.48
N HIS A 260 -3.08 -1.26 -8.71
CA HIS A 260 -4.41 -1.59 -9.24
C HIS A 260 -4.35 -2.13 -10.67
N ARG A 261 -3.38 -1.65 -11.48
CA ARG A 261 -3.11 -2.21 -12.81
C ARG A 261 -2.43 -3.57 -12.76
N TRP A 262 -1.66 -3.84 -11.71
CA TRP A 262 -1.00 -5.13 -11.50
C TRP A 262 -1.95 -6.21 -10.96
N ALA A 263 -2.94 -5.83 -10.17
CA ALA A 263 -3.85 -6.74 -9.46
C ALA A 263 -4.43 -7.88 -10.32
N PRO A 264 -4.93 -7.64 -11.56
CA PRO A 264 -5.49 -8.71 -12.39
C PRO A 264 -4.47 -9.78 -12.83
N HIS A 265 -3.20 -9.50 -12.69
CA HIS A 265 -2.11 -10.39 -13.10
C HIS A 265 -1.53 -11.21 -11.94
N LEU A 266 -1.91 -10.92 -10.71
CA LEU A 266 -1.47 -11.61 -9.50
C LEU A 266 -2.47 -12.72 -9.12
N ASP A 267 -1.95 -13.87 -8.64
CA ASP A 267 -2.82 -14.89 -8.05
C ASP A 267 -3.00 -14.67 -6.55
N LEU A 268 -2.13 -13.88 -5.95
CA LEU A 268 -2.10 -13.52 -4.54
C LEU A 268 -1.42 -12.17 -4.38
N VAL A 269 -1.97 -11.29 -3.56
CA VAL A 269 -1.33 -10.02 -3.20
C VAL A 269 -0.43 -10.22 -1.99
N THR A 270 0.84 -9.86 -2.17
CA THR A 270 1.85 -9.90 -1.10
C THR A 270 2.56 -8.56 -0.99
N TRP A 271 3.05 -8.21 0.22
CA TRP A 271 3.70 -6.93 0.44
C TRP A 271 4.65 -6.92 1.64
N ASP A 272 5.48 -5.88 1.73
CA ASP A 272 6.56 -5.74 2.71
C ASP A 272 6.27 -4.60 3.68
N ASN A 273 6.21 -4.96 4.97
CA ASN A 273 5.78 -4.09 6.05
C ASN A 273 6.96 -3.48 6.80
N TYR A 274 7.49 -2.38 6.29
CA TYR A 274 8.57 -1.62 6.90
C TYR A 274 8.14 -0.17 7.19
N PRO A 275 7.29 0.08 8.19
CA PRO A 275 6.87 1.44 8.50
C PRO A 275 8.07 2.28 8.96
N PRO A 276 8.10 3.59 8.64
CA PRO A 276 9.11 4.49 9.18
C PRO A 276 8.97 4.60 10.70
N ALA A 277 10.06 5.01 11.36
CA ALA A 277 10.02 5.29 12.79
C ALA A 277 9.08 6.47 13.08
N ASP A 278 8.10 6.25 13.94
CA ASP A 278 7.10 7.25 14.37
C ASP A 278 6.58 6.84 15.77
N THR A 279 5.62 7.58 16.30
CA THR A 279 4.91 7.20 17.52
C THR A 279 4.15 5.88 17.32
N PRO A 280 3.93 5.07 18.38
CA PRO A 280 3.25 3.79 18.25
C PRO A 280 1.89 3.88 17.55
N LEU A 281 1.07 4.87 17.88
CA LEU A 281 -0.27 5.05 17.27
C LEU A 281 -0.20 5.45 15.80
N ARG A 282 0.71 6.35 15.42
CA ARG A 282 0.90 6.73 14.01
C ARG A 282 1.42 5.56 13.18
N THR A 283 2.34 4.77 13.74
CA THR A 283 2.84 3.55 13.10
C THR A 283 1.72 2.54 12.90
N ALA A 284 0.92 2.26 13.94
CA ALA A 284 -0.22 1.34 13.85
C ALA A 284 -1.26 1.78 12.80
N ALA A 285 -1.66 3.05 12.82
CA ALA A 285 -2.60 3.61 11.85
C ALA A 285 -2.08 3.54 10.40
N ARG A 286 -0.77 3.79 10.19
CA ARG A 286 -0.13 3.66 8.88
C ARG A 286 -0.10 2.23 8.39
N MET A 287 0.24 1.27 9.26
CA MET A 287 0.23 -0.16 8.92
C MET A 287 -1.19 -0.61 8.57
N ALA A 288 -2.19 -0.23 9.37
CA ALA A 288 -3.60 -0.51 9.10
C ALA A 288 -4.04 0.02 7.71
N ALA A 289 -3.66 1.27 7.36
CA ALA A 289 -3.92 1.86 6.05
C ALA A 289 -3.30 1.04 4.91
N THR A 290 -2.05 0.62 5.08
CA THR A 290 -1.34 -0.13 4.05
C THR A 290 -1.90 -1.54 3.90
N HIS A 291 -2.23 -2.24 4.99
CA HIS A 291 -2.94 -3.52 4.95
C HIS A 291 -4.29 -3.39 4.23
N ALA A 292 -5.07 -2.33 4.53
CA ALA A 292 -6.33 -2.07 3.85
C ALA A 292 -6.14 -1.80 2.35
N ALA A 293 -5.08 -1.07 1.96
CA ALA A 293 -4.73 -0.84 0.56
C ALA A 293 -4.38 -2.15 -0.17
N MET A 294 -3.58 -3.02 0.45
CA MET A 294 -3.21 -4.32 -0.16
C MET A 294 -4.41 -5.25 -0.26
N ARG A 295 -5.32 -5.26 0.74
CA ARG A 295 -6.60 -5.97 0.60
C ARG A 295 -7.43 -5.42 -0.55
N GLY A 296 -7.50 -4.09 -0.69
CA GLY A 296 -8.22 -3.43 -1.78
C GLY A 296 -7.65 -3.77 -3.16
N VAL A 297 -6.33 -3.86 -3.31
CA VAL A 297 -5.65 -4.38 -4.51
C VAL A 297 -6.11 -5.81 -4.80
N GLY A 298 -6.24 -6.65 -3.77
CA GLY A 298 -6.72 -8.04 -3.88
C GLY A 298 -8.25 -8.21 -3.93
N GLY A 299 -9.04 -7.13 -4.09
CA GLY A 299 -10.50 -7.20 -4.12
C GLY A 299 -11.12 -7.75 -2.83
N GLY A 300 -10.52 -7.45 -1.68
CA GLY A 300 -10.93 -7.92 -0.36
C GLY A 300 -10.47 -9.36 -0.03
N ALA A 301 -9.70 -10.01 -0.89
CA ALA A 301 -9.10 -11.31 -0.61
C ALA A 301 -8.02 -11.21 0.48
N PRO A 302 -7.73 -12.30 1.20
CA PRO A 302 -6.60 -12.36 2.11
C PRO A 302 -5.28 -12.04 1.41
N ILE A 303 -4.36 -11.44 2.16
CA ILE A 303 -3.04 -11.04 1.71
C ILE A 303 -1.95 -11.82 2.43
N TRP A 304 -0.70 -11.77 1.93
CA TRP A 304 0.47 -12.19 2.70
C TRP A 304 1.38 -10.99 2.97
N VAL A 305 1.87 -10.90 4.18
CA VAL A 305 3.02 -10.06 4.51
C VAL A 305 4.27 -10.89 4.23
N MET A 306 4.95 -10.56 3.12
CA MET A 306 6.13 -11.31 2.65
C MET A 306 7.36 -10.96 3.47
N GLU A 307 7.45 -9.69 3.87
CA GLU A 307 8.58 -9.21 4.65
C GLU A 307 8.10 -8.28 5.77
N GLN A 308 8.64 -8.49 6.94
CA GLN A 308 8.67 -7.52 8.04
C GLN A 308 9.91 -7.81 8.89
N THR A 309 10.46 -6.79 9.56
CA THR A 309 11.64 -7.05 10.40
C THR A 309 11.25 -7.60 11.76
N PRO A 310 11.95 -8.62 12.27
CA PRO A 310 11.75 -9.05 13.67
C PRO A 310 12.32 -8.04 14.67
N SER A 311 13.25 -7.16 14.28
CA SER A 311 13.88 -6.19 15.17
C SER A 311 14.17 -4.86 14.46
N ILE A 312 15.36 -4.66 13.92
CA ILE A 312 15.85 -3.43 13.29
C ILE A 312 15.62 -3.47 11.78
N THR A 313 15.13 -2.38 11.19
CA THR A 313 15.10 -2.16 9.73
C THR A 313 16.34 -1.37 9.33
N ALA A 314 17.41 -2.00 8.85
CA ALA A 314 18.70 -1.33 8.61
C ALA A 314 18.78 -0.46 7.33
N SER A 315 17.65 0.01 6.81
CA SER A 315 17.57 0.82 5.59
C SER A 315 17.07 2.26 5.82
N ARG A 316 17.03 2.71 7.06
CA ARG A 316 16.54 4.04 7.45
C ARG A 316 17.67 4.88 8.02
N ASP A 317 17.53 6.21 8.06
CA ASP A 317 18.48 7.11 8.72
C ASP A 317 18.59 6.81 10.21
N VAL A 318 17.48 6.43 10.83
CA VAL A 318 17.40 6.01 12.24
C VAL A 318 16.66 4.69 12.32
N ASN A 319 17.29 3.67 12.90
CA ASN A 319 16.80 2.30 12.96
C ASN A 319 16.61 1.83 14.40
N PRO A 320 15.53 2.22 15.09
CA PRO A 320 15.29 1.80 16.46
C PRO A 320 14.95 0.31 16.53
N VAL A 321 15.39 -0.36 17.59
CA VAL A 321 14.92 -1.72 17.89
C VAL A 321 13.45 -1.69 18.27
N LYS A 322 12.70 -2.72 17.89
CA LYS A 322 11.34 -2.94 18.40
C LYS A 322 11.37 -3.15 19.91
N ARG A 323 10.50 -2.48 20.65
CA ARG A 323 10.31 -2.69 22.07
C ARG A 323 9.73 -4.08 22.32
N PRO A 324 9.93 -4.66 23.54
CA PRO A 324 9.31 -5.94 23.88
C PRO A 324 7.80 -5.96 23.60
N GLY A 325 7.31 -7.04 23.00
CA GLY A 325 5.91 -7.23 22.61
C GLY A 325 5.53 -6.63 21.25
N VAL A 326 6.25 -5.62 20.74
CA VAL A 326 5.90 -4.94 19.48
C VAL A 326 5.99 -5.87 18.27
N LEU A 327 6.92 -6.84 18.26
CA LEU A 327 7.00 -7.84 17.20
C LEU A 327 5.69 -8.64 17.10
N ALA A 328 5.19 -9.13 18.22
CA ALA A 328 3.93 -9.86 18.28
C ALA A 328 2.74 -8.96 17.90
N LEU A 329 2.65 -7.76 18.46
CA LEU A 329 1.57 -6.80 18.17
C LEU A 329 1.45 -6.49 16.69
N TRP A 330 2.55 -6.20 15.98
CA TRP A 330 2.52 -5.90 14.55
C TRP A 330 2.16 -7.13 13.72
N THR A 331 2.62 -8.31 14.09
CA THR A 331 2.23 -9.55 13.41
C THR A 331 0.74 -9.83 13.59
N TRP A 332 0.22 -9.65 14.82
CA TRP A 332 -1.22 -9.81 15.07
C TRP A 332 -2.07 -8.75 14.35
N GLN A 333 -1.58 -7.52 14.23
CA GLN A 333 -2.24 -6.50 13.42
C GLN A 333 -2.30 -6.92 11.94
N SER A 334 -1.22 -7.49 11.39
CA SER A 334 -1.24 -8.03 10.03
C SER A 334 -2.31 -9.12 9.87
N VAL A 335 -2.38 -10.08 10.80
CA VAL A 335 -3.40 -11.13 10.81
C VAL A 335 -4.81 -10.52 10.94
N ALA A 336 -5.01 -9.58 11.85
CA ALA A 336 -6.28 -8.89 12.04
C ALA A 336 -6.77 -8.21 10.75
N HIS A 337 -5.85 -7.58 10.01
CA HIS A 337 -6.13 -6.90 8.75
C HIS A 337 -6.13 -7.80 7.51
N GLY A 338 -6.16 -9.13 7.66
CA GLY A 338 -6.39 -10.06 6.55
C GLY A 338 -5.18 -10.85 6.09
N ALA A 339 -4.06 -10.83 6.79
CA ALA A 339 -2.91 -11.65 6.42
C ALA A 339 -3.12 -13.14 6.77
N ASP A 340 -2.96 -14.01 5.78
CA ASP A 340 -2.91 -15.48 5.95
C ASP A 340 -1.47 -16.01 6.01
N ALA A 341 -0.48 -15.11 5.81
CA ALA A 341 0.93 -15.36 6.05
C ALA A 341 1.60 -14.12 6.62
N THR A 342 2.55 -14.33 7.53
CA THR A 342 3.42 -13.28 8.09
C THR A 342 4.85 -13.79 8.08
N LEU A 343 5.63 -13.25 7.16
CA LEU A 343 6.99 -13.67 6.90
C LEU A 343 7.96 -12.55 7.26
N PHE A 344 9.18 -12.91 7.64
CA PHE A 344 10.20 -11.96 8.05
C PHE A 344 11.29 -11.80 6.99
N PHE A 345 11.77 -10.60 6.81
CA PHE A 345 13.12 -10.37 6.36
C PHE A 345 13.96 -10.04 7.61
N GLN A 346 14.75 -10.99 8.17
CA GLN A 346 15.01 -12.33 7.63
C GLN A 346 15.09 -13.39 8.75
N LEU A 347 15.16 -14.65 8.38
CA LEU A 347 15.27 -15.72 9.37
C LEU A 347 16.68 -15.82 9.96
N ARG A 348 17.72 -15.88 9.13
CA ARG A 348 19.13 -15.82 9.52
C ARG A 348 19.75 -14.52 9.07
N GLN A 349 20.41 -13.78 9.97
CA GLN A 349 20.98 -12.47 9.66
C GLN A 349 22.02 -12.55 8.56
N SER A 350 21.96 -11.67 7.56
CA SER A 350 22.92 -11.57 6.46
C SER A 350 24.34 -11.42 6.98
N ARG A 351 25.28 -12.23 6.47
CA ARG A 351 26.66 -12.25 6.93
C ARG A 351 27.43 -10.98 6.60
N GLY A 352 27.06 -10.32 5.50
CA GLY A 352 27.81 -9.19 4.97
C GLY A 352 26.93 -8.19 4.21
N ALA A 353 27.56 -7.31 3.46
CA ALA A 353 26.94 -6.26 2.65
C ALA A 353 26.09 -5.24 3.45
N CYS A 354 25.21 -4.49 2.78
CA CYS A 354 24.44 -3.41 3.39
C CYS A 354 23.40 -3.93 4.42
N GLU A 355 22.93 -5.17 4.25
CA GLU A 355 21.88 -5.77 5.10
C GLU A 355 22.42 -6.54 6.31
N LYS A 356 23.73 -6.55 6.56
CA LYS A 356 24.31 -7.23 7.71
C LYS A 356 23.81 -6.75 9.07
N TYR A 357 23.25 -5.54 9.15
CA TYR A 357 22.67 -4.97 10.36
C TYR A 357 21.14 -5.07 10.41
N HIS A 358 20.51 -5.59 9.33
CA HIS A 358 19.07 -5.83 9.35
C HIS A 358 18.73 -6.90 10.38
N GLY A 359 17.63 -6.70 11.11
CA GLY A 359 17.21 -7.64 12.16
C GLY A 359 16.83 -9.00 11.56
N ALA A 360 17.06 -10.04 12.35
CA ALA A 360 16.72 -11.42 11.97
C ALA A 360 16.19 -12.17 13.18
N VAL A 361 15.53 -13.30 12.93
CA VAL A 361 15.09 -14.22 13.99
C VAL A 361 16.32 -14.82 14.68
N ILE A 362 17.31 -15.26 13.88
CA ILE A 362 18.60 -15.76 14.33
C ILE A 362 19.68 -14.73 13.92
N ASP A 363 20.33 -14.13 14.90
CA ASP A 363 21.41 -13.18 14.68
C ASP A 363 22.73 -13.84 14.24
N HIS A 364 23.79 -13.06 14.05
CA HIS A 364 25.11 -13.56 13.65
C HIS A 364 25.68 -14.59 14.62
N SER A 365 25.35 -14.53 15.92
CA SER A 365 25.84 -15.46 16.91
C SER A 365 25.26 -16.88 16.79
N GLY A 366 24.11 -17.02 16.11
CA GLY A 366 23.36 -18.28 16.01
C GLY A 366 22.66 -18.72 17.29
N ARG A 367 22.55 -17.84 18.29
CA ARG A 367 21.98 -18.18 19.61
C ARG A 367 20.47 -18.16 19.56
N THR A 368 19.84 -19.10 20.29
CA THR A 368 18.38 -19.20 20.46
C THR A 368 17.88 -18.58 21.77
N ASP A 369 18.77 -18.05 22.61
CA ASP A 369 18.42 -17.38 23.87
C ASP A 369 18.41 -15.85 23.82
N THR A 370 18.41 -15.26 22.61
CA THR A 370 18.26 -13.82 22.43
C THR A 370 16.82 -13.38 22.68
N ARG A 371 16.61 -12.10 23.00
CA ARG A 371 15.24 -11.57 23.21
C ARG A 371 14.38 -11.75 21.95
N VAL A 372 14.91 -11.41 20.79
CA VAL A 372 14.19 -11.51 19.50
C VAL A 372 13.79 -12.94 19.21
N PHE A 373 14.70 -13.90 19.40
CA PHE A 373 14.40 -15.31 19.17
C PHE A 373 13.30 -15.83 20.11
N ARG A 374 13.36 -15.49 21.42
CA ARG A 374 12.32 -15.87 22.37
C ARG A 374 10.95 -15.27 22.01
N GLU A 375 10.90 -13.99 21.59
CA GLU A 375 9.65 -13.35 21.14
C GLU A 375 9.12 -14.02 19.87
N ALA A 376 9.97 -14.31 18.89
CA ALA A 376 9.59 -15.02 17.68
C ALA A 376 9.06 -16.43 17.97
N SER A 377 9.72 -17.18 18.88
CA SER A 377 9.27 -18.53 19.29
C SER A 377 7.92 -18.49 20.00
N ALA A 378 7.71 -17.53 20.90
CA ALA A 378 6.43 -17.34 21.59
C ALA A 378 5.31 -16.98 20.59
N LEU A 379 5.60 -16.13 19.61
CA LEU A 379 4.69 -15.76 18.55
C LEU A 379 4.31 -16.97 17.66
N GLY A 380 5.30 -17.77 17.25
CA GLY A 380 5.06 -19.00 16.48
C GLY A 380 4.18 -20.00 17.24
N ALA A 381 4.38 -20.14 18.55
CA ALA A 381 3.51 -20.96 19.41
C ALA A 381 2.08 -20.41 19.48
N SER A 382 1.93 -19.11 19.58
CA SER A 382 0.65 -18.40 19.64
C SER A 382 -0.15 -18.57 18.31
N LEU A 383 0.52 -18.44 17.16
CA LEU A 383 -0.09 -18.66 15.83
C LEU A 383 -0.52 -20.13 15.64
N ARG A 384 0.26 -21.10 16.13
CA ARG A 384 -0.17 -22.50 16.15
C ARG A 384 -1.42 -22.71 17.00
N THR A 385 -1.53 -22.02 18.14
CA THR A 385 -2.72 -22.11 19.01
C THR A 385 -3.96 -21.55 18.31
N LEU A 386 -3.85 -20.44 17.57
CA LEU A 386 -4.95 -19.91 16.75
C LEU A 386 -5.38 -20.93 15.70
N GLY A 387 -4.44 -21.65 15.10
CA GLY A 387 -4.72 -22.62 14.03
C GLY A 387 -5.16 -21.96 12.72
N GLY A 388 -5.91 -22.72 11.91
CA GLY A 388 -6.33 -22.30 10.57
C GLY A 388 -7.74 -21.70 10.48
N GLY A 389 -8.47 -21.57 11.58
CA GLY A 389 -9.86 -21.10 11.54
C GLY A 389 -10.06 -19.69 11.00
N VAL A 390 -9.04 -18.85 11.06
CA VAL A 390 -9.07 -17.48 10.54
C VAL A 390 -8.69 -17.38 9.06
N LEU A 391 -8.10 -18.43 8.48
CA LEU A 391 -7.64 -18.42 7.08
C LEU A 391 -8.81 -18.20 6.12
N GLY A 392 -8.63 -17.34 5.15
CA GLY A 392 -9.66 -17.00 4.17
C GLY A 392 -10.74 -16.03 4.67
N ALA A 393 -10.79 -15.72 5.98
CA ALA A 393 -11.74 -14.78 6.53
C ALA A 393 -11.51 -13.36 5.99
N ARG A 394 -12.59 -12.61 5.74
CA ARG A 394 -12.56 -11.26 5.17
C ARG A 394 -12.94 -10.20 6.20
N THR A 395 -12.46 -8.98 6.02
CA THR A 395 -12.87 -7.83 6.83
C THR A 395 -14.16 -7.24 6.26
N PRO A 396 -15.26 -7.17 7.02
CA PRO A 396 -16.53 -6.60 6.55
C PRO A 396 -16.48 -5.07 6.69
N ALA A 397 -16.10 -4.34 5.63
CA ALA A 397 -16.04 -2.89 5.63
C ALA A 397 -17.26 -2.26 4.95
N ARG A 398 -17.75 -1.15 5.52
CA ARG A 398 -18.82 -0.29 4.95
C ARG A 398 -18.32 1.13 4.65
N VAL A 399 -17.02 1.38 4.87
CA VAL A 399 -16.35 2.64 4.52
C VAL A 399 -15.31 2.34 3.46
N ALA A 400 -15.32 3.08 2.36
CA ALA A 400 -14.28 3.04 1.33
C ALA A 400 -13.44 4.31 1.38
N LEU A 401 -12.12 4.16 1.29
CA LEU A 401 -11.17 5.24 1.06
C LEU A 401 -10.57 5.05 -0.34
N LEU A 402 -10.76 6.04 -1.22
CA LEU A 402 -10.28 5.92 -2.60
C LEU A 402 -8.78 6.20 -2.68
N LEU A 403 -8.07 5.32 -3.39
CA LEU A 403 -6.66 5.46 -3.74
C LEU A 403 -6.53 5.47 -5.26
N ASP A 404 -5.95 6.53 -5.82
CA ASP A 404 -5.75 6.68 -7.25
C ASP A 404 -4.32 7.10 -7.59
N TRP A 405 -3.60 6.24 -8.32
CA TRP A 405 -2.22 6.52 -8.74
C TRP A 405 -2.11 7.69 -9.72
N ASP A 406 -3.07 7.84 -10.63
CA ASP A 406 -3.05 8.96 -11.59
C ASP A 406 -3.20 10.31 -10.87
N SER A 407 -4.12 10.41 -9.92
CA SER A 407 -4.25 11.60 -9.05
C SER A 407 -3.01 11.83 -8.19
N TRP A 408 -2.41 10.74 -7.65
CA TRP A 408 -1.18 10.83 -6.88
C TRP A 408 -0.03 11.40 -7.72
N TRP A 409 0.16 10.86 -8.93
CA TRP A 409 1.17 11.36 -9.85
C TRP A 409 0.89 12.80 -10.27
N ALA A 410 -0.36 13.14 -10.63
CA ALA A 410 -0.74 14.46 -11.09
C ALA A 410 -0.51 15.53 -10.01
N VAL A 411 -0.87 15.26 -8.74
CA VAL A 411 -0.67 16.20 -7.63
C VAL A 411 0.81 16.45 -7.34
N GLU A 412 1.64 15.40 -7.34
CA GLU A 412 3.04 15.50 -6.86
C GLU A 412 4.06 15.76 -7.97
N MET A 413 3.67 15.91 -9.24
CA MET A 413 4.58 16.25 -10.36
C MET A 413 4.40 17.67 -10.90
N THR A 414 3.47 18.43 -10.37
CA THR A 414 3.14 19.79 -10.84
C THR A 414 3.72 20.86 -9.94
N ASP A 415 3.91 22.07 -10.47
CA ASP A 415 4.17 23.25 -9.66
C ASP A 415 2.98 23.58 -8.73
N GLY A 416 1.74 23.31 -9.16
CA GLY A 416 0.51 23.42 -8.40
C GLY A 416 0.36 24.70 -7.59
N TYR A 417 -0.59 24.72 -6.67
CA TYR A 417 -0.73 25.83 -5.72
C TYR A 417 0.25 25.72 -4.54
N ASN A 418 0.59 24.48 -4.13
CA ASN A 418 1.51 24.26 -3.01
C ASN A 418 2.23 22.91 -3.13
N ARG A 419 3.55 22.97 -3.30
CA ARG A 419 4.42 21.78 -3.44
C ARG A 419 4.59 20.94 -2.16
N HIS A 420 4.13 21.43 -1.01
CA HIS A 420 4.17 20.68 0.25
C HIS A 420 2.94 19.79 0.43
N VAL A 421 1.97 19.84 -0.47
CA VAL A 421 0.85 18.89 -0.50
C VAL A 421 1.39 17.51 -0.89
N SER A 422 1.16 16.53 -0.03
CA SER A 422 1.51 15.13 -0.29
C SER A 422 0.25 14.28 -0.35
N TYR A 423 0.06 13.59 -1.48
CA TYR A 423 -1.08 12.69 -1.69
C TYR A 423 -1.15 11.62 -0.59
N VAL A 424 -0.04 10.93 -0.34
CA VAL A 424 0.00 9.85 0.66
C VAL A 424 -0.19 10.37 2.07
N GLN A 425 0.38 11.52 2.45
CA GLN A 425 0.18 12.05 3.79
C GLN A 425 -1.28 12.45 4.02
N THR A 426 -1.93 13.04 3.02
CA THR A 426 -3.37 13.36 3.08
C THR A 426 -4.21 12.07 3.17
N LEU A 427 -3.94 11.07 2.33
CA LEU A 427 -4.63 9.77 2.40
C LEU A 427 -4.50 9.14 3.81
N LEU A 428 -3.29 9.12 4.35
CA LEU A 428 -2.99 8.56 5.67
C LEU A 428 -3.64 9.37 6.80
N GLN A 429 -3.78 10.68 6.65
CA GLN A 429 -4.48 11.54 7.62
C GLN A 429 -5.96 11.16 7.72
N TYR A 430 -6.64 11.03 6.58
CA TYR A 430 -8.05 10.63 6.54
C TYR A 430 -8.23 9.19 7.01
N HIS A 431 -7.37 8.27 6.59
CA HIS A 431 -7.41 6.89 7.11
C HIS A 431 -7.21 6.84 8.62
N ARG A 432 -6.26 7.61 9.18
CA ARG A 432 -6.00 7.64 10.63
C ARG A 432 -7.21 8.09 11.43
N ALA A 433 -7.98 9.07 10.92
CA ALA A 433 -9.21 9.51 11.56
C ALA A 433 -10.28 8.41 11.57
N LEU A 434 -10.41 7.64 10.48
CA LEU A 434 -11.30 6.47 10.39
C LEU A 434 -10.83 5.34 11.31
N TRP A 435 -9.53 5.06 11.32
CA TRP A 435 -8.90 4.06 12.19
C TRP A 435 -9.09 4.38 13.67
N ALA A 436 -8.91 5.64 14.08
CA ALA A 436 -9.12 6.09 15.45
C ALA A 436 -10.60 6.02 15.89
N ALA A 437 -11.52 5.94 14.95
CA ALA A 437 -12.94 5.67 15.19
C ALA A 437 -13.26 4.16 15.19
N ASN A 438 -12.27 3.28 15.08
CA ASN A 438 -12.42 1.85 14.89
C ASN A 438 -13.41 1.46 13.77
N ALA A 439 -13.56 2.32 12.76
CA ALA A 439 -14.36 2.04 11.57
C ALA A 439 -13.61 1.04 10.67
N ALA A 440 -14.32 0.00 10.22
CA ALA A 440 -13.77 -0.93 9.24
C ALA A 440 -13.69 -0.26 7.86
N VAL A 441 -12.47 -0.17 7.29
CA VAL A 441 -12.17 0.59 6.08
C VAL A 441 -11.53 -0.31 5.04
N ASP A 442 -12.02 -0.24 3.80
CA ASP A 442 -11.30 -0.72 2.62
C ASP A 442 -10.67 0.46 1.87
N VAL A 443 -9.42 0.32 1.45
CA VAL A 443 -8.77 1.28 0.55
C VAL A 443 -8.83 0.71 -0.86
N VAL A 444 -9.58 1.36 -1.74
CA VAL A 444 -9.98 0.77 -3.04
C VAL A 444 -9.70 1.73 -4.21
N PRO A 445 -9.55 1.20 -5.46
CA PRO A 445 -9.42 2.04 -6.63
C PRO A 445 -10.68 2.88 -6.90
N VAL A 446 -10.52 3.96 -7.63
CA VAL A 446 -11.66 4.79 -8.11
C VAL A 446 -12.64 4.01 -9.00
N THR A 447 -12.22 2.85 -9.51
CA THR A 447 -13.04 1.94 -10.33
C THR A 447 -13.76 0.87 -9.52
N ALA A 448 -13.62 0.82 -8.18
CA ALA A 448 -14.26 -0.20 -7.33
C ALA A 448 -15.79 -0.12 -7.36
N ASP A 449 -16.48 -1.23 -7.22
CA ASP A 449 -17.91 -1.23 -6.97
C ASP A 449 -18.20 -0.63 -5.58
N LEU A 450 -19.02 0.41 -5.55
CA LEU A 450 -19.35 1.13 -4.32
C LEU A 450 -20.64 0.64 -3.65
N ALA A 451 -21.29 -0.41 -4.16
CA ALA A 451 -22.60 -0.84 -3.70
C ALA A 451 -22.62 -1.32 -2.23
N ALA A 452 -21.49 -1.83 -1.74
CA ALA A 452 -21.36 -2.34 -0.36
C ALA A 452 -21.05 -1.26 0.68
N TYR A 453 -20.77 -0.04 0.25
CA TYR A 453 -20.32 1.04 1.15
C TYR A 453 -21.43 2.05 1.41
N ASP A 454 -21.40 2.67 2.59
CA ASP A 454 -22.28 3.78 2.98
C ASP A 454 -21.53 5.11 3.03
N VAL A 455 -20.22 5.05 3.26
CA VAL A 455 -19.35 6.21 3.27
C VAL A 455 -18.20 5.99 2.30
N VAL A 456 -17.97 6.95 1.42
CA VAL A 456 -16.81 7.01 0.52
C VAL A 456 -16.02 8.27 0.83
N VAL A 457 -14.73 8.11 1.10
CA VAL A 457 -13.79 9.21 1.32
C VAL A 457 -12.82 9.25 0.14
N ALA A 458 -12.71 10.38 -0.52
CA ALA A 458 -11.93 10.58 -1.75
C ALA A 458 -10.90 11.72 -1.57
N PRO A 459 -9.81 11.49 -0.79
CA PRO A 459 -8.79 12.52 -0.58
C PRO A 459 -8.05 12.79 -1.88
N LEU A 460 -7.88 14.07 -2.22
CA LEU A 460 -7.13 14.50 -3.40
C LEU A 460 -7.50 13.72 -4.68
N LEU A 461 -8.79 13.44 -4.89
CA LEU A 461 -9.29 12.91 -6.16
C LEU A 461 -9.19 14.01 -7.22
N HIS A 462 -7.94 14.31 -7.61
CA HIS A 462 -7.58 15.45 -8.44
C HIS A 462 -7.94 15.23 -9.92
N LEU A 463 -7.60 14.05 -10.43
CA LEU A 463 -7.80 13.66 -11.81
C LEU A 463 -9.08 12.82 -11.93
N LEU A 464 -9.96 13.23 -12.83
CA LEU A 464 -11.19 12.49 -13.16
C LEU A 464 -11.00 11.69 -14.44
N LYS A 465 -11.30 10.39 -14.38
CA LYS A 465 -11.19 9.47 -15.52
C LYS A 465 -12.40 8.54 -15.61
N GLY A 466 -12.69 8.12 -16.84
CA GLY A 466 -13.80 7.20 -17.11
C GLY A 466 -15.12 7.70 -16.54
N ASP A 467 -15.86 6.82 -15.87
CA ASP A 467 -17.21 7.04 -15.31
C ASP A 467 -17.21 7.38 -13.81
N VAL A 468 -16.09 7.87 -13.26
CA VAL A 468 -15.94 8.07 -11.80
C VAL A 468 -16.99 9.06 -11.25
N VAL A 469 -17.30 10.13 -11.99
CA VAL A 469 -18.28 11.15 -11.54
C VAL A 469 -19.68 10.57 -11.50
N GLU A 470 -20.09 9.83 -12.54
CA GLU A 470 -21.38 9.17 -12.62
C GLU A 470 -21.56 8.16 -11.50
N ARG A 471 -20.53 7.39 -11.20
CA ARG A 471 -20.55 6.39 -10.12
C ARG A 471 -20.62 7.00 -8.74
N LEU A 472 -19.86 8.07 -8.48
CA LEU A 472 -19.95 8.83 -7.24
C LEU A 472 -21.32 9.51 -7.11
N THR A 473 -21.86 10.05 -8.20
CA THR A 473 -23.20 10.63 -8.22
C THR A 473 -24.26 9.59 -7.90
N ALA A 474 -24.21 8.43 -8.55
CA ALA A 474 -25.14 7.33 -8.27
C ALA A 474 -24.99 6.81 -6.82
N PHE A 475 -23.77 6.76 -6.29
CA PHE A 475 -23.51 6.40 -4.89
C PHE A 475 -24.21 7.35 -3.92
N VAL A 476 -24.03 8.65 -4.09
CA VAL A 476 -24.64 9.67 -3.21
C VAL A 476 -26.16 9.64 -3.35
N HIS A 477 -26.69 9.58 -4.57
CA HIS A 477 -28.14 9.60 -4.79
C HIS A 477 -28.89 8.43 -4.15
N ARG A 478 -28.23 7.27 -3.94
CA ARG A 478 -28.84 6.11 -3.25
C ARG A 478 -28.66 6.11 -1.72
N GLY A 479 -28.19 7.20 -1.12
CA GLY A 479 -28.07 7.36 0.33
C GLY A 479 -26.64 7.37 0.90
N GLY A 480 -25.62 7.22 0.05
CA GLY A 480 -24.23 7.25 0.50
C GLY A 480 -23.74 8.66 0.88
N SER A 481 -22.77 8.75 1.78
CA SER A 481 -22.04 9.97 2.07
C SER A 481 -20.68 9.97 1.41
N LEU A 482 -20.46 10.94 0.51
CA LEU A 482 -19.17 11.18 -0.14
C LEU A 482 -18.44 12.30 0.59
N VAL A 483 -17.16 12.10 0.94
CA VAL A 483 -16.29 13.16 1.50
C VAL A 483 -15.11 13.37 0.55
N THR A 484 -15.00 14.58 0.00
CA THR A 484 -13.88 14.98 -0.87
C THR A 484 -13.03 16.05 -0.17
N THR A 485 -11.82 16.28 -0.69
CA THR A 485 -10.92 17.32 -0.18
C THR A 485 -10.64 18.37 -1.26
N PHE A 486 -9.91 19.41 -0.88
CA PHE A 486 -9.34 20.38 -1.83
C PHE A 486 -8.64 19.65 -2.99
N TYR A 487 -8.49 20.33 -4.13
CA TYR A 487 -8.01 19.79 -5.41
C TYR A 487 -8.92 18.72 -6.05
N GLY A 488 -10.07 18.42 -5.47
CA GLY A 488 -10.99 17.43 -6.03
C GLY A 488 -11.51 17.81 -7.40
N GLY A 489 -11.32 16.91 -8.40
CA GLY A 489 -11.92 17.03 -9.74
C GLY A 489 -11.44 18.20 -10.57
N ARG A 490 -10.17 18.58 -10.51
CA ARG A 490 -9.65 19.78 -11.21
C ARG A 490 -9.13 19.53 -12.61
N VAL A 491 -8.75 18.30 -12.94
CA VAL A 491 -8.19 17.93 -14.26
C VAL A 491 -8.82 16.65 -14.79
N ASP A 492 -8.78 16.52 -16.12
CA ASP A 492 -9.18 15.31 -16.83
C ASP A 492 -8.09 14.21 -16.77
N GLU A 493 -8.33 13.09 -17.45
CA GLU A 493 -7.42 11.93 -17.46
C GLU A 493 -6.05 12.19 -18.11
N ASP A 494 -5.90 13.28 -18.83
CA ASP A 494 -4.68 13.72 -19.50
C ASP A 494 -4.03 14.96 -18.81
N THR A 495 -4.54 15.32 -17.61
CA THR A 495 -4.09 16.44 -16.75
C THR A 495 -4.46 17.84 -17.27
N ASN A 496 -5.36 17.96 -18.22
CA ASN A 496 -5.87 19.26 -18.64
C ASN A 496 -6.95 19.76 -17.70
N ALA A 497 -6.99 21.07 -17.48
CA ALA A 497 -8.10 21.71 -16.79
C ALA A 497 -9.39 21.58 -17.63
N PHE A 498 -10.51 21.38 -16.95
CA PHE A 498 -11.81 21.33 -17.63
C PHE A 498 -12.18 22.69 -18.24
N LEU A 499 -12.84 22.63 -19.39
CA LEU A 499 -13.45 23.81 -20.01
C LEU A 499 -14.83 24.04 -19.36
N GLY A 500 -14.98 25.14 -18.66
CA GLY A 500 -16.20 25.46 -17.91
C GLY A 500 -16.17 24.93 -16.47
N GLU A 501 -17.34 24.55 -15.96
CA GLU A 501 -17.47 24.04 -14.59
C GLU A 501 -16.93 22.60 -14.50
N PRO A 502 -16.03 22.31 -13.55
CA PRO A 502 -15.56 20.95 -13.33
C PRO A 502 -16.70 19.97 -13.02
N PRO A 503 -16.69 18.75 -13.59
CA PRO A 503 -17.85 17.83 -13.52
C PRO A 503 -18.25 17.44 -12.08
N LEU A 504 -17.32 17.48 -11.13
CA LEU A 504 -17.59 17.13 -9.74
C LEU A 504 -18.28 18.26 -8.95
N ASP A 505 -18.12 19.53 -9.35
CA ASP A 505 -18.62 20.71 -8.63
C ASP A 505 -20.15 20.67 -8.47
N GLY A 506 -20.87 20.19 -9.48
CA GLY A 506 -22.34 20.02 -9.41
C GLY A 506 -22.79 19.03 -8.34
N LEU A 507 -22.09 17.91 -8.17
CA LEU A 507 -22.35 16.94 -7.10
C LEU A 507 -22.02 17.51 -5.73
N LEU A 508 -20.86 18.18 -5.61
CA LEU A 508 -20.40 18.80 -4.36
C LEU A 508 -21.24 20.03 -3.96
N GLY A 509 -21.96 20.63 -4.93
CA GLY A 509 -22.77 21.80 -4.70
C GLY A 509 -21.95 23.07 -4.42
N VAL A 510 -20.74 23.13 -4.97
CA VAL A 510 -19.86 24.28 -4.80
C VAL A 510 -19.10 24.57 -6.07
N ARG A 511 -18.76 25.82 -6.29
CA ARG A 511 -17.76 26.28 -7.23
C ARG A 511 -16.54 26.79 -6.45
N VAL A 512 -15.35 26.37 -6.86
CA VAL A 512 -14.12 26.98 -6.33
C VAL A 512 -13.83 28.24 -7.13
N GLU A 513 -13.84 29.39 -6.49
CA GLU A 513 -13.59 30.67 -7.14
C GLU A 513 -12.10 30.97 -7.28
N GLU A 514 -11.37 30.76 -6.21
CA GLU A 514 -9.91 30.90 -6.13
C GLU A 514 -9.34 29.86 -5.18
N THR A 515 -8.07 29.58 -5.33
CA THR A 515 -7.32 28.73 -4.40
C THR A 515 -6.11 29.49 -3.89
N ASP A 516 -6.11 29.83 -2.59
CA ASP A 516 -4.99 30.42 -1.91
C ASP A 516 -4.10 29.34 -1.30
N SER A 517 -2.84 29.68 -1.02
CA SER A 517 -1.90 28.79 -0.38
C SER A 517 -0.93 29.50 0.53
N ALA A 518 -0.46 28.80 1.57
CA ALA A 518 0.49 29.35 2.53
C ALA A 518 1.65 28.39 2.79
N ALA A 519 2.74 28.92 3.37
CA ALA A 519 3.84 28.11 3.87
C ALA A 519 3.35 27.14 4.97
N PRO A 520 4.02 26.00 5.18
CA PRO A 520 3.54 24.96 6.11
C PRO A 520 3.37 25.40 7.57
N ASP A 521 4.06 26.46 7.98
CA ASP A 521 4.02 27.05 9.32
C ASP A 521 2.95 28.16 9.47
N VAL A 522 2.22 28.46 8.41
CA VAL A 522 1.13 29.45 8.40
C VAL A 522 -0.21 28.71 8.43
N ALA A 523 -1.06 29.07 9.38
CA ALA A 523 -2.38 28.47 9.53
C ALA A 523 -3.49 29.53 9.48
N ASN A 524 -4.62 29.18 8.88
CA ASN A 524 -5.88 29.90 8.98
C ASN A 524 -6.82 29.11 9.90
N PRO A 525 -7.38 29.70 10.95
CA PRO A 525 -8.34 28.99 11.81
C PRO A 525 -9.65 28.75 11.06
N VAL A 526 -10.14 27.51 11.11
CA VAL A 526 -11.45 27.12 10.55
C VAL A 526 -12.39 26.75 11.68
N THR A 527 -13.53 27.41 11.76
CA THR A 527 -14.56 27.06 12.73
C THR A 527 -15.56 26.09 12.13
N LEU A 528 -15.58 24.86 12.66
CA LEU A 528 -16.53 23.81 12.29
C LEU A 528 -17.77 23.86 13.18
N ARG A 529 -18.95 23.68 12.56
CA ARG A 529 -20.27 23.74 13.18
C ARG A 529 -20.97 22.40 13.10
N LEU A 530 -20.33 21.36 13.65
CA LEU A 530 -20.85 20.00 13.66
C LEU A 530 -21.38 19.67 15.06
N GLY A 531 -22.59 19.13 15.14
CA GLY A 531 -23.16 18.59 16.37
C GLY A 531 -22.28 17.51 16.98
N GLY A 532 -22.35 17.32 18.30
CA GLY A 532 -21.71 16.21 18.98
C GLY A 532 -22.37 14.86 18.63
N PRO A 533 -21.78 13.72 19.05
CA PRO A 533 -22.40 12.40 18.88
C PRO A 533 -23.83 12.37 19.44
N GLY A 534 -24.78 11.81 18.69
CA GLY A 534 -26.18 11.68 19.10
C GLY A 534 -27.06 12.92 18.87
N THR A 535 -26.64 13.93 18.10
CA THR A 535 -27.43 15.14 17.81
C THR A 535 -28.27 15.03 16.52
N ASP A 536 -28.63 13.86 16.05
CA ASP A 536 -29.47 13.60 14.86
C ASP A 536 -29.02 14.36 13.58
N GLY A 537 -27.70 14.61 13.43
CA GLY A 537 -27.16 15.30 12.27
C GLY A 537 -27.43 16.80 12.21
N ALA A 538 -27.94 17.41 13.28
CA ALA A 538 -28.18 18.84 13.33
C ALA A 538 -26.87 19.64 13.40
N ILE A 539 -26.78 20.71 12.61
CA ILE A 539 -25.70 21.70 12.74
C ILE A 539 -25.94 22.47 14.04
N ASP A 540 -25.13 22.18 15.07
CA ASP A 540 -25.25 22.86 16.37
C ASP A 540 -24.22 23.99 16.49
N TRP A 541 -24.71 25.21 16.48
CA TRP A 541 -23.90 26.40 16.68
C TRP A 541 -23.28 26.51 18.09
N ASN A 542 -23.81 25.80 19.08
CA ASN A 542 -23.29 25.79 20.44
C ASN A 542 -22.14 24.80 20.65
N GLY A 543 -21.94 23.85 19.72
CA GLY A 543 -20.86 22.87 19.74
C GLY A 543 -19.72 23.17 18.74
N SER A 544 -19.58 24.40 18.25
CA SER A 544 -18.53 24.79 17.29
C SER A 544 -17.13 24.60 17.87
N THR A 545 -16.22 24.06 17.05
CA THR A 545 -14.79 23.89 17.36
C THR A 545 -13.94 24.60 16.31
N THR A 546 -12.80 25.17 16.73
CA THR A 546 -11.88 25.84 15.81
C THR A 546 -10.63 24.99 15.63
N HIS A 547 -10.26 24.75 14.39
CA HIS A 547 -9.15 23.92 13.96
C HIS A 547 -8.22 24.71 13.04
N PRO A 548 -6.89 24.56 13.16
CA PRO A 548 -5.97 25.14 12.19
C PRO A 548 -6.09 24.42 10.84
N ALA A 549 -6.10 25.19 9.76
CA ALA A 549 -5.93 24.70 8.41
C ALA A 549 -4.65 25.27 7.82
N THR A 550 -3.94 24.47 7.03
CA THR A 550 -2.64 24.82 6.46
C THR A 550 -2.56 24.47 4.96
N LEU A 551 -1.55 24.95 4.31
CA LEU A 551 -1.15 24.66 2.93
C LEU A 551 -2.08 25.20 1.85
N VAL A 552 -3.37 24.85 1.87
CA VAL A 552 -4.33 25.15 0.78
C VAL A 552 -5.65 25.64 1.35
N PHE A 553 -6.19 26.70 0.75
CA PHE A 553 -7.44 27.33 1.14
C PHE A 553 -8.27 27.61 -0.11
N GLU A 554 -9.24 26.77 -0.44
CA GLU A 554 -10.18 27.01 -1.54
C GLU A 554 -11.27 27.99 -1.11
N LEU A 555 -11.47 29.04 -1.89
CA LEU A 555 -12.54 30.01 -1.71
C LEU A 555 -13.81 29.43 -2.36
N LEU A 556 -14.67 28.87 -1.52
CA LEU A 556 -15.86 28.15 -1.97
C LEU A 556 -17.05 29.09 -2.15
N VAL A 557 -17.74 28.97 -3.29
CA VAL A 557 -19.04 29.60 -3.55
C VAL A 557 -20.11 28.50 -3.57
N PRO A 558 -20.90 28.36 -2.48
CA PRO A 558 -21.94 27.34 -2.41
C PRO A 558 -23.06 27.59 -3.42
N HIS A 559 -23.56 26.51 -4.03
CA HIS A 559 -24.81 26.54 -4.81
C HIS A 559 -26.03 26.60 -3.88
N ASP A 560 -27.18 26.96 -4.41
CA ASP A 560 -28.44 26.98 -3.65
C ASP A 560 -28.71 25.63 -2.98
N GLY A 561 -29.00 25.67 -1.67
CA GLY A 561 -29.27 24.49 -0.86
C GLY A 561 -28.03 23.76 -0.32
N THR A 562 -26.82 24.27 -0.58
CA THR A 562 -25.61 23.75 0.03
C THR A 562 -25.39 24.37 1.41
N GLU A 563 -25.17 23.53 2.41
CA GLU A 563 -24.94 23.93 3.79
C GLU A 563 -23.47 24.28 4.02
N VAL A 564 -23.21 25.39 4.72
CA VAL A 564 -21.87 25.78 5.15
C VAL A 564 -21.61 25.20 6.53
N VAL A 565 -20.71 24.24 6.61
CA VAL A 565 -20.36 23.48 7.82
C VAL A 565 -19.15 24.08 8.52
N GLY A 566 -18.23 24.67 7.75
CA GLY A 566 -17.03 25.31 8.28
C GLY A 566 -16.72 26.62 7.59
N THR A 567 -16.16 27.58 8.32
CA THR A 567 -15.78 28.90 7.78
C THR A 567 -14.37 29.28 8.19
N TYR A 568 -13.66 29.98 7.29
CA TYR A 568 -12.35 30.58 7.59
C TYR A 568 -12.48 31.69 8.65
N GLY A 569 -11.48 31.83 9.50
CA GLY A 569 -11.47 32.82 10.56
C GLY A 569 -10.52 33.99 10.37
N ALA A 570 -9.66 33.93 9.34
CA ALA A 570 -8.64 34.96 9.10
C ALA A 570 -8.50 35.26 7.60
N ASP A 571 -7.66 36.25 7.30
CA ASP A 571 -7.39 36.77 5.97
C ASP A 571 -8.59 37.56 5.37
N PHE A 572 -8.48 38.04 4.10
CA PHE A 572 -9.52 38.80 3.41
C PHE A 572 -10.78 37.97 3.17
N TYR A 573 -10.68 36.64 3.20
CA TYR A 573 -11.79 35.71 3.07
C TYR A 573 -12.33 35.18 4.41
N ALA A 574 -12.03 35.85 5.52
CA ALA A 574 -12.59 35.48 6.81
C ALA A 574 -14.13 35.47 6.77
N GLY A 575 -14.74 34.41 7.31
CA GLY A 575 -16.20 34.20 7.30
C GLY A 575 -16.70 33.47 6.04
N THR A 576 -15.87 33.25 5.00
CA THR A 576 -16.28 32.48 3.81
C THR A 576 -16.24 30.99 4.09
N PRO A 577 -16.96 30.17 3.27
CA PRO A 577 -17.00 28.72 3.44
C PRO A 577 -15.64 28.05 3.24
N ALA A 578 -15.30 27.10 4.12
CA ALA A 578 -14.13 26.24 4.04
C ALA A 578 -14.53 24.75 3.97
N VAL A 579 -15.68 24.39 4.59
CA VAL A 579 -16.24 23.04 4.56
C VAL A 579 -17.74 23.15 4.29
N THR A 580 -18.21 22.34 3.33
CA THR A 580 -19.62 22.36 2.90
C THR A 580 -20.23 20.97 2.86
N ARG A 581 -21.57 20.90 2.88
CA ARG A 581 -22.39 19.72 2.72
C ARG A 581 -23.53 20.00 1.75
N ALA A 582 -23.64 19.19 0.69
CA ALA A 582 -24.74 19.26 -0.26
C ALA A 582 -25.59 17.98 -0.16
N ALA A 583 -26.85 18.11 0.16
CA ALA A 583 -27.80 17.01 0.06
C ALA A 583 -28.07 16.69 -1.42
N ARG A 584 -27.99 15.41 -1.80
CA ARG A 584 -28.21 14.94 -3.17
C ARG A 584 -28.93 13.59 -3.16
N GLY A 585 -30.14 13.54 -3.70
CA GLY A 585 -30.97 12.35 -3.59
C GLY A 585 -31.22 11.97 -2.14
N GLU A 586 -30.90 10.73 -1.76
CA GLU A 586 -31.04 10.25 -0.38
C GLU A 586 -29.76 10.42 0.47
N GLY A 587 -28.65 10.87 -0.12
CA GLY A 587 -27.35 11.00 0.54
C GLY A 587 -26.81 12.42 0.56
N ALA A 588 -25.51 12.56 0.80
CA ALA A 588 -24.83 13.83 0.90
C ALA A 588 -23.42 13.81 0.33
N ALA A 589 -23.01 14.91 -0.28
CA ALA A 589 -21.64 15.17 -0.66
C ALA A 589 -21.03 16.25 0.24
N TRP A 590 -19.89 15.92 0.84
CA TRP A 590 -19.11 16.79 1.71
C TRP A 590 -17.86 17.23 0.98
N HIS A 591 -17.52 18.51 1.10
CA HIS A 591 -16.27 19.03 0.55
C HIS A 591 -15.47 19.76 1.62
N VAL A 592 -14.24 19.33 1.84
CA VAL A 592 -13.27 19.95 2.75
C VAL A 592 -12.27 20.72 1.90
N GLY A 593 -12.55 21.98 1.62
CA GLY A 593 -11.79 22.84 0.68
C GLY A 593 -10.47 23.37 1.28
N THR A 594 -9.93 22.73 2.32
CA THR A 594 -8.70 23.20 2.99
C THR A 594 -7.98 22.06 3.71
N GLY A 595 -6.68 22.24 3.98
CA GLY A 595 -5.86 21.30 4.73
C GLY A 595 -6.07 21.40 6.24
N LEU A 596 -7.20 20.89 6.76
CA LEU A 596 -7.47 20.80 8.20
C LEU A 596 -6.42 19.98 8.93
N ASP A 597 -6.18 20.28 10.20
CA ASP A 597 -5.39 19.44 11.09
C ASP A 597 -6.04 18.07 11.35
N ASP A 598 -5.35 17.19 12.08
CA ASP A 598 -5.82 15.84 12.39
C ASP A 598 -7.16 15.85 13.15
N ASP A 599 -7.33 16.77 14.10
CA ASP A 599 -8.53 16.87 14.92
C ASP A 599 -9.73 17.40 14.11
N GLY A 600 -9.48 18.35 13.21
CA GLY A 600 -10.51 18.88 12.29
C GLY A 600 -11.00 17.79 11.32
N VAL A 601 -10.08 17.02 10.71
CA VAL A 601 -10.45 15.88 9.85
C VAL A 601 -11.21 14.82 10.65
N ALA A 602 -10.73 14.47 11.84
CA ALA A 602 -11.40 13.50 12.70
C ALA A 602 -12.82 13.98 13.08
N ARG A 603 -13.00 15.28 13.36
CA ARG A 603 -14.31 15.85 13.68
C ARG A 603 -15.32 15.69 12.54
N VAL A 604 -14.89 15.99 11.30
CA VAL A 604 -15.75 15.82 10.11
C VAL A 604 -16.08 14.34 9.89
N LEU A 605 -15.09 13.46 9.89
CA LEU A 605 -15.31 12.04 9.60
C LEU A 605 -16.13 11.32 10.68
N ARG A 606 -15.88 11.60 11.98
CA ARG A 606 -16.70 11.05 13.07
C ARG A 606 -18.16 11.46 12.96
N HIS A 607 -18.44 12.71 12.56
CA HIS A 607 -19.81 13.17 12.31
C HIS A 607 -20.46 12.38 11.16
N VAL A 608 -19.76 12.18 10.05
CA VAL A 608 -20.27 11.40 8.91
C VAL A 608 -20.47 9.93 9.28
N LEU A 609 -19.54 9.32 10.02
CA LEU A 609 -19.67 7.93 10.49
C LEU A 609 -20.87 7.75 11.43
N ASP A 610 -21.09 8.69 12.36
CA ASP A 610 -22.19 8.65 13.32
C ASP A 610 -23.54 8.67 12.63
N GLN A 611 -23.71 9.46 11.56
CA GLN A 611 -24.92 9.51 10.73
C GLN A 611 -25.28 8.13 10.11
N HIS A 612 -24.30 7.29 9.87
CA HIS A 612 -24.47 5.95 9.30
C HIS A 612 -24.37 4.82 10.34
N GLY A 613 -24.17 5.15 11.63
CA GLY A 613 -23.97 4.15 12.68
C GLY A 613 -22.71 3.30 12.47
N LEU A 614 -21.63 3.92 11.95
CA LEU A 614 -20.38 3.27 11.58
C LEU A 614 -19.22 3.55 12.54
N MET A 615 -19.49 4.20 13.68
CA MET A 615 -18.51 4.27 14.76
C MET A 615 -18.26 2.85 15.28
N GLY A 616 -17.01 2.44 15.30
CA GLY A 616 -16.64 1.09 15.76
C GLY A 616 -16.62 0.98 17.29
N PRO A 617 -16.42 -0.25 17.82
CA PRO A 617 -16.28 -0.48 19.26
C PRO A 617 -15.14 0.34 19.87
N HIS A 618 -15.35 0.89 21.05
CA HIS A 618 -14.32 1.66 21.78
C HIS A 618 -13.71 2.83 20.99
N ALA A 619 -14.48 3.48 20.11
CA ALA A 619 -14.01 4.58 19.26
C ALA A 619 -13.45 5.79 20.05
N ASP A 620 -13.70 5.87 21.37
CA ASP A 620 -13.19 6.92 22.24
C ASP A 620 -11.86 6.53 22.95
N GLU A 621 -11.33 5.32 22.67
CA GLU A 621 -10.09 4.80 23.22
C GLU A 621 -8.99 4.76 22.13
N PRO A 622 -8.27 5.85 21.88
CA PRO A 622 -7.37 5.97 20.72
C PRO A 622 -6.19 4.98 20.71
N ALA A 623 -5.90 4.37 21.88
CA ALA A 623 -4.85 3.36 21.99
C ALA A 623 -5.34 1.94 21.64
N LEU A 624 -6.63 1.75 21.40
CA LEU A 624 -7.24 0.46 21.15
C LEU A 624 -7.70 0.35 19.69
N GLU A 625 -7.20 -0.66 18.99
CA GLU A 625 -7.66 -1.02 17.67
C GLU A 625 -8.52 -2.28 17.74
N VAL A 626 -9.71 -2.24 17.15
CA VAL A 626 -10.63 -3.37 17.07
C VAL A 626 -10.91 -3.69 15.61
N VAL A 627 -10.58 -4.91 15.19
CA VAL A 627 -10.74 -5.37 13.81
C VAL A 627 -11.46 -6.71 13.79
N ASP A 628 -12.46 -6.83 12.93
CA ASP A 628 -13.21 -8.08 12.72
C ASP A 628 -12.79 -8.77 11.43
N ARG A 629 -12.62 -10.08 11.47
CA ARG A 629 -12.57 -10.96 10.30
C ARG A 629 -13.74 -11.95 10.36
N ALA A 630 -14.43 -12.14 9.25
CA ALA A 630 -15.60 -13.00 9.15
C ALA A 630 -15.40 -14.11 8.13
N GLN A 631 -15.78 -15.34 8.50
CA GLN A 631 -15.85 -16.49 7.61
C GLN A 631 -17.20 -16.52 6.89
N PRO A 632 -17.30 -17.19 5.72
CA PRO A 632 -18.56 -17.36 5.01
C PRO A 632 -19.64 -18.10 5.81
N ASP A 633 -19.27 -18.92 6.79
CA ASP A 633 -20.18 -19.66 7.67
C ASP A 633 -20.76 -18.82 8.82
N GLY A 634 -20.34 -17.53 8.92
CA GLY A 634 -20.77 -16.61 9.97
C GLY A 634 -19.84 -16.55 11.18
N THR A 635 -18.85 -17.45 11.30
CA THR A 635 -17.83 -17.38 12.36
C THR A 635 -17.07 -16.06 12.25
N ARG A 636 -16.94 -15.33 13.36
CA ARG A 636 -16.26 -14.06 13.43
C ARG A 636 -15.08 -14.15 14.38
N TYR A 637 -13.97 -13.52 13.99
CA TYR A 637 -12.78 -13.32 14.82
C TYR A 637 -12.64 -11.83 15.07
N ARG A 638 -12.81 -11.38 16.32
CA ARG A 638 -12.56 -10.01 16.74
C ARG A 638 -11.20 -9.90 17.36
N PHE A 639 -10.35 -9.12 16.75
CA PHE A 639 -9.03 -8.76 17.25
C PHE A 639 -9.12 -7.46 18.03
N VAL A 640 -8.60 -7.46 19.25
CA VAL A 640 -8.48 -6.29 20.12
C VAL A 640 -6.99 -6.09 20.39
N LEU A 641 -6.43 -5.00 19.87
CA LEU A 641 -5.00 -4.72 19.83
C LEU A 641 -4.71 -3.45 20.63
N HIS A 642 -3.85 -3.54 21.64
CA HIS A 642 -3.51 -2.39 22.48
C HIS A 642 -2.18 -1.77 22.06
N HIS A 643 -2.22 -0.61 21.39
CA HIS A 643 -1.05 0.13 20.92
C HIS A 643 -0.51 1.16 21.91
N GLY A 644 -1.15 1.31 23.06
CA GLY A 644 -0.74 2.25 24.09
C GLY A 644 0.46 1.77 24.93
N SER A 645 1.01 2.69 25.73
CA SER A 645 2.16 2.45 26.61
C SER A 645 1.79 2.22 28.07
N THR A 646 0.52 2.36 28.45
CA THR A 646 -0.01 2.17 29.80
C THR A 646 -1.13 1.14 29.78
N PRO A 647 -1.33 0.34 30.85
CA PRO A 647 -2.45 -0.60 30.92
C PRO A 647 -3.79 0.11 30.69
N LEU A 648 -4.68 -0.53 29.93
CA LEU A 648 -6.00 -0.05 29.60
C LEU A 648 -7.05 -1.04 30.10
N THR A 649 -8.16 -0.52 30.64
CA THR A 649 -9.30 -1.33 31.08
C THR A 649 -10.53 -0.95 30.27
N VAL A 650 -11.14 -1.94 29.61
CA VAL A 650 -12.32 -1.77 28.77
C VAL A 650 -13.39 -2.81 29.13
N THR A 651 -14.63 -2.52 28.76
CA THR A 651 -15.75 -3.46 28.91
C THR A 651 -15.98 -4.21 27.59
N SER A 652 -16.07 -5.54 27.62
CA SER A 652 -16.37 -6.31 26.43
C SER A 652 -17.79 -6.04 25.94
N GLU A 653 -17.93 -5.70 24.66
CA GLU A 653 -19.21 -5.49 24.00
C GLU A 653 -19.78 -6.78 23.39
N VAL A 654 -18.99 -7.85 23.36
CA VAL A 654 -19.35 -9.12 22.73
C VAL A 654 -19.09 -10.30 23.67
N GLU A 655 -19.70 -11.44 23.35
CA GLU A 655 -19.43 -12.73 23.97
C GLU A 655 -18.62 -13.59 22.98
N GLY A 656 -17.60 -14.28 23.47
CA GLY A 656 -16.78 -15.16 22.65
C GLY A 656 -15.75 -15.93 23.49
N ARG A 657 -14.98 -16.77 22.80
CA ARG A 657 -13.83 -17.47 23.40
C ARG A 657 -12.53 -16.83 22.87
N ASP A 658 -11.65 -16.45 23.77
CA ASP A 658 -10.29 -16.08 23.37
C ASP A 658 -9.57 -17.28 22.74
N ALA A 659 -9.27 -17.18 21.46
CA ALA A 659 -8.68 -18.25 20.66
C ALA A 659 -7.22 -18.56 21.08
N LEU A 660 -6.57 -17.65 21.80
CA LEU A 660 -5.17 -17.81 22.25
C LEU A 660 -5.05 -18.47 23.63
N THR A 661 -6.01 -18.21 24.51
CA THR A 661 -5.96 -18.71 25.91
C THR A 661 -7.07 -19.70 26.23
N GLY A 662 -8.11 -19.77 25.40
CA GLY A 662 -9.31 -20.56 25.65
C GLY A 662 -10.28 -19.95 26.69
N ARG A 663 -9.97 -18.76 27.23
CA ARG A 663 -10.81 -18.04 28.18
C ARG A 663 -12.16 -17.67 27.51
N VAL A 664 -13.26 -17.91 28.22
CA VAL A 664 -14.56 -17.37 27.81
C VAL A 664 -14.70 -15.94 28.29
N VAL A 665 -15.04 -15.04 27.40
CA VAL A 665 -15.35 -13.63 27.64
C VAL A 665 -16.83 -13.43 27.41
N ARG A 666 -17.52 -12.77 28.34
CA ARG A 666 -18.94 -12.44 28.22
C ARG A 666 -19.12 -10.95 27.96
N ARG A 667 -20.22 -10.60 27.32
CA ARG A 667 -20.62 -9.20 27.23
C ARG A 667 -20.73 -8.58 28.63
N GLY A 668 -20.10 -7.43 28.83
CA GLY A 668 -20.03 -6.76 30.12
C GLY A 668 -18.83 -7.13 30.99
N ASP A 669 -18.04 -8.13 30.61
CA ASP A 669 -16.80 -8.47 31.35
C ASP A 669 -15.79 -7.32 31.24
N THR A 670 -15.11 -7.07 32.36
CA THR A 670 -13.99 -6.13 32.42
C THR A 670 -12.72 -6.81 31.89
N LEU A 671 -12.10 -6.20 30.89
CA LEU A 671 -10.86 -6.63 30.26
C LEU A 671 -9.76 -5.64 30.60
N THR A 672 -8.64 -6.10 31.19
CA THR A 672 -7.45 -5.29 31.39
C THR A 672 -6.38 -5.76 30.42
N LEU A 673 -5.91 -4.84 29.57
CA LEU A 673 -4.91 -5.07 28.53
C LEU A 673 -3.62 -4.35 28.94
N ALA A 674 -2.51 -5.09 29.03
CA ALA A 674 -1.18 -4.51 29.17
C ALA A 674 -0.72 -3.87 27.85
N PRO A 675 0.33 -3.02 27.85
CA PRO A 675 0.95 -2.55 26.63
C PRO A 675 1.34 -3.69 25.68
N ALA A 676 1.00 -3.57 24.42
CA ALA A 676 1.19 -4.56 23.36
C ALA A 676 0.38 -5.86 23.51
N ASP A 677 -0.62 -5.91 24.38
CA ASP A 677 -1.51 -7.07 24.49
C ASP A 677 -2.41 -7.20 23.25
N VAL A 678 -2.69 -8.45 22.94
CA VAL A 678 -3.61 -8.87 21.88
C VAL A 678 -4.61 -9.87 22.42
N LEU A 679 -5.89 -9.64 22.13
CA LEU A 679 -6.98 -10.57 22.39
C LEU A 679 -7.64 -10.96 21.09
N VAL A 680 -7.88 -12.25 20.86
CA VAL A 680 -8.57 -12.76 19.65
C VAL A 680 -9.82 -13.49 20.08
N LEU A 681 -10.96 -12.82 20.02
CA LEU A 681 -12.25 -13.42 20.39
C LEU A 681 -12.87 -14.12 19.18
N GLN A 682 -13.08 -15.41 19.31
CA GLN A 682 -13.86 -16.19 18.36
C GLN A 682 -15.33 -16.17 18.81
N GLU A 683 -16.19 -15.60 17.98
CA GLU A 683 -17.62 -15.61 18.12
C GLU A 683 -18.19 -16.67 17.15
N THR A 684 -19.01 -17.57 17.64
CA THR A 684 -19.74 -18.54 16.82
C THR A 684 -21.17 -18.04 16.62
N PRO A 685 -21.81 -18.29 15.48
CA PRO A 685 -23.19 -17.91 15.21
C PRO A 685 -24.19 -18.44 16.25
#